data_4c59c86e00426c41b314d8fbc8e857b5
#
_entry.id   4c59c86e00426c41b314d8fbc8e857b5
#
_cell.length_a   1.000
_cell.length_b   1.000
_cell.length_c   1.000
_cell.angle_alpha   90.00
_cell.angle_beta   90.00
_cell.angle_gamma   90.00
#
_symmetry.space_group_name_H-M   'P 1'
#
loop_
_entity.id
_entity.type
_entity.pdbx_description
1 polymer ?
#
loop_
_entity_poly.entity_id
_entity_poly.type
_entity_poly.pdbx_seq_one_letter_code
_entity_poly.pdbx_strand_id
1 'polypeptide(L)'
;MTPRCGFHKILIVEIMMTIVSESIAFGGKIVRISHHSQTLGCEMKVSVYQPPAARFGPVPALYWLSGLECTDENFIQKSGAFREASELGLMIVVCDTSPRGLNLPGENDSWDFGVGAGFYLDATVSPFNAHYRMYSYVTAELPSLMEKELNALPGVRSISGHSMGGHGALVIALRNPQLYASVSAFAPIAHPTACAWGEKAFRGYLGSLEAGREYDAVKLLNRGRESVFSDILVDQGTADRFLQTQLKIEDFKIACANAGQKLTLRFHEGYDHGYNFISTFIGDHLKYHMRYLSARLGQSLTTNPLAMSSTSIGKAIECKAAVAWGPNEPLKIENVQVAPPKMGEVRIRVIANALCHTDLYTLSGQDPEGVFPAILGHEAGGVVESVGEGVTSVKVGDHVIPAYTPQCCELSCVFCQSPKTNLCPKIRSTQGKGLMPDGTSRFTCNGKTIFHFMGCSTMSEYTVIAEISCAKIDQRIPLAKACLLGCGVSTGLGAVWNTCKVEAGSTVGVFGLGAVGLAVVQAAKIAGASRIFGIDTNEKKFAIAQSLGATDFINPSTCGGNNGVYDKIIEATTWGLDYTFECIGSVEVMRLALECAHRGWGCSCVVGVAGSGKEISTRPFQLVTGRTWKGTAFGGWKSREAIPKLVEKNLNGQLPLDHYVTHVINGIDQTNKAIEAMHSGNCLRAVVLHSD
;
A
#
# COMPACT_ATOMS: atom_id res chain seq x y z
N MET A 1 43.69 -30.67 33.06
CA MET A 1 42.84 -31.26 32.01
C MET A 1 41.49 -30.61 32.11
N THR A 2 41.23 -29.61 31.26
CA THR A 2 39.95 -28.89 31.17
C THR A 2 39.23 -29.38 29.91
N PRO A 3 37.93 -29.68 29.94
CA PRO A 3 37.22 -30.12 28.78
C PRO A 3 36.87 -28.91 27.86
N ARG A 4 37.25 -29.00 26.61
CA ARG A 4 36.84 -28.08 25.55
C ARG A 4 35.34 -28.24 25.23
N CYS A 5 34.60 -27.19 25.46
CA CYS A 5 33.22 -27.07 25.02
C CYS A 5 33.21 -26.87 23.49
N GLY A 6 32.66 -27.83 22.75
CA GLY A 6 32.50 -27.76 21.29
C GLY A 6 31.36 -26.82 20.94
N PHE A 7 31.65 -25.70 20.33
CA PHE A 7 30.63 -24.87 19.65
C PHE A 7 30.13 -25.59 18.40
N HIS A 8 28.88 -26.03 18.41
CA HIS A 8 28.22 -26.40 17.17
C HIS A 8 27.95 -25.12 16.35
N LYS A 9 28.71 -25.00 15.27
CA LYS A 9 28.36 -24.03 14.22
C LYS A 9 27.02 -24.49 13.60
N ILE A 10 25.94 -23.75 13.89
CA ILE A 10 24.72 -23.82 13.11
C ILE A 10 25.09 -23.23 11.74
N LEU A 11 25.21 -24.07 10.71
CA LEU A 11 25.28 -23.63 9.33
C LEU A 11 23.91 -23.01 9.00
N ILE A 12 23.84 -21.69 8.94
CA ILE A 12 22.74 -20.99 8.28
C ILE A 12 22.98 -21.20 6.78
N VAL A 13 22.27 -22.16 6.17
CA VAL A 13 22.24 -22.31 4.72
C VAL A 13 21.38 -21.18 4.20
N GLU A 14 22.00 -20.17 3.62
CA GLU A 14 21.28 -19.15 2.86
C GLU A 14 20.53 -19.85 1.70
N ILE A 15 19.21 -19.71 1.68
CA ILE A 15 18.40 -20.17 0.53
C ILE A 15 18.73 -19.25 -0.63
N MET A 16 19.55 -19.71 -1.56
CA MET A 16 19.87 -18.95 -2.78
C MET A 16 18.68 -19.02 -3.73
N MET A 17 17.98 -17.89 -3.85
CA MET A 17 16.91 -17.69 -4.83
C MET A 17 17.49 -17.01 -6.08
N THR A 18 17.12 -17.49 -7.25
CA THR A 18 17.51 -16.89 -8.54
C THR A 18 16.27 -16.38 -9.27
N ILE A 19 16.30 -15.14 -9.72
CA ILE A 19 15.24 -14.60 -10.58
C ILE A 19 15.47 -15.15 -11.99
N VAL A 20 14.48 -15.89 -12.50
CA VAL A 20 14.51 -16.48 -13.85
C VAL A 20 14.00 -15.47 -14.88
N SER A 21 12.94 -14.75 -14.57
CA SER A 21 12.39 -13.71 -15.45
C SER A 21 11.55 -12.70 -14.65
N GLU A 22 11.44 -11.49 -15.18
CA GLU A 22 10.55 -10.44 -14.69
C GLU A 22 9.76 -9.84 -15.86
N SER A 23 8.49 -9.51 -15.61
CA SER A 23 7.66 -8.75 -16.56
C SER A 23 6.68 -7.85 -15.79
N ILE A 24 6.14 -6.85 -16.48
CA ILE A 24 5.19 -5.90 -15.90
C ILE A 24 3.76 -6.26 -16.31
N ALA A 25 2.85 -6.31 -15.35
CA ALA A 25 1.43 -6.51 -15.58
C ALA A 25 0.60 -5.63 -14.62
N PHE A 26 -0.30 -4.80 -15.16
CA PHE A 26 -1.20 -3.91 -14.40
C PHE A 26 -0.48 -3.08 -13.31
N GLY A 27 0.69 -2.52 -13.66
CA GLY A 27 1.53 -1.72 -12.76
C GLY A 27 2.30 -2.52 -11.70
N GLY A 28 1.98 -3.80 -11.51
CA GLY A 28 2.73 -4.74 -10.68
C GLY A 28 3.80 -5.49 -11.50
N LYS A 29 4.48 -6.43 -10.84
CA LYS A 29 5.50 -7.29 -11.43
C LYS A 29 5.08 -8.75 -11.39
N ILE A 30 5.32 -9.50 -12.46
CA ILE A 30 5.37 -10.96 -12.45
C ILE A 30 6.83 -11.34 -12.35
N VAL A 31 7.20 -12.01 -11.27
CA VAL A 31 8.57 -12.48 -11.01
C VAL A 31 8.54 -14.00 -10.99
N ARG A 32 9.32 -14.62 -11.87
CA ARG A 32 9.55 -16.07 -11.84
C ARG A 32 10.89 -16.35 -11.20
N ILE A 33 10.89 -17.19 -10.19
CA ILE A 33 12.08 -17.56 -9.43
C ILE A 33 12.37 -19.07 -9.54
N SER A 34 13.64 -19.43 -9.37
CA SER A 34 14.08 -20.79 -9.07
C SER A 34 14.81 -20.80 -7.73
N HIS A 35 14.55 -21.81 -6.92
CA HIS A 35 15.28 -22.02 -5.67
C HIS A 35 15.46 -23.52 -5.39
N HIS A 36 16.53 -23.87 -4.71
CA HIS A 36 16.70 -25.23 -4.24
C HIS A 36 15.87 -25.47 -2.98
N SER A 37 14.83 -26.31 -3.11
CA SER A 37 13.99 -26.67 -1.97
C SER A 37 14.69 -27.68 -1.07
N GLN A 38 14.80 -27.32 0.20
CA GLN A 38 15.31 -28.24 1.24
C GLN A 38 14.28 -29.35 1.55
N THR A 39 13.02 -29.04 1.46
CA THR A 39 11.92 -30.00 1.70
C THR A 39 11.83 -31.05 0.62
N LEU A 40 12.07 -30.67 -0.65
CA LEU A 40 11.90 -31.54 -1.82
C LEU A 40 13.24 -32.09 -2.34
N GLY A 41 14.38 -31.49 -1.95
CA GLY A 41 15.71 -31.87 -2.40
C GLY A 41 15.92 -31.67 -3.91
N CYS A 42 15.27 -30.69 -4.51
CA CYS A 42 15.38 -30.38 -5.92
C CYS A 42 15.15 -28.89 -6.20
N GLU A 43 15.44 -28.45 -7.44
CA GLU A 43 15.10 -27.11 -7.91
C GLU A 43 13.58 -26.97 -8.09
N MET A 44 13.01 -25.96 -7.45
CA MET A 44 11.60 -25.60 -7.60
C MET A 44 11.45 -24.26 -8.29
N LYS A 45 10.45 -24.17 -9.16
CA LYS A 45 10.05 -22.93 -9.81
C LYS A 45 8.78 -22.37 -9.19
N VAL A 46 8.77 -21.05 -8.97
CA VAL A 46 7.65 -20.33 -8.42
C VAL A 46 7.44 -19.05 -9.22
N SER A 47 6.24 -18.81 -9.64
CA SER A 47 5.84 -17.55 -10.27
C SER A 47 5.01 -16.71 -9.31
N VAL A 48 5.36 -15.45 -9.16
CA VAL A 48 4.73 -14.56 -8.19
C VAL A 48 4.27 -13.28 -8.90
N TYR A 49 3.01 -12.94 -8.75
CA TYR A 49 2.54 -11.60 -9.07
C TYR A 49 2.66 -10.72 -7.82
N GLN A 50 3.52 -9.72 -7.90
CA GLN A 50 3.65 -8.66 -6.90
C GLN A 50 2.79 -7.46 -7.32
N PRO A 51 1.73 -7.11 -6.58
CA PRO A 51 0.91 -5.94 -6.89
C PRO A 51 1.72 -4.65 -6.69
N PRO A 52 1.31 -3.51 -7.27
CA PRO A 52 1.98 -2.22 -7.04
C PRO A 52 2.15 -1.88 -5.56
N ALA A 53 1.23 -2.33 -4.71
CA ALA A 53 1.28 -2.14 -3.26
C ALA A 53 2.53 -2.77 -2.61
N ALA A 54 3.08 -3.84 -3.16
CA ALA A 54 4.28 -4.51 -2.64
C ALA A 54 5.56 -3.63 -2.69
N ARG A 55 5.53 -2.52 -3.43
CA ARG A 55 6.61 -1.50 -3.43
C ARG A 55 6.64 -0.69 -2.12
N PHE A 56 5.54 -0.68 -1.39
CA PHE A 56 5.34 0.16 -0.20
C PHE A 56 5.39 -0.64 1.11
N GLY A 57 5.62 -1.94 1.03
CA GLY A 57 5.71 -2.83 2.18
C GLY A 57 5.11 -4.20 1.92
N PRO A 58 5.14 -5.09 2.92
CA PRO A 58 4.57 -6.41 2.81
C PRO A 58 3.06 -6.39 2.51
N VAL A 59 2.61 -7.30 1.62
CA VAL A 59 1.21 -7.40 1.18
C VAL A 59 0.63 -8.78 1.48
N PRO A 60 -0.69 -8.90 1.69
CA PRO A 60 -1.35 -10.20 1.85
C PRO A 60 -1.14 -11.07 0.61
N ALA A 61 -1.08 -12.39 0.81
CA ALA A 61 -0.78 -13.35 -0.25
C ALA A 61 -1.89 -14.39 -0.43
N LEU A 62 -2.21 -14.69 -1.69
CA LEU A 62 -3.00 -15.84 -2.10
C LEU A 62 -2.08 -16.89 -2.72
N TYR A 63 -2.04 -18.08 -2.13
CA TYR A 63 -1.34 -19.23 -2.68
C TYR A 63 -2.29 -19.99 -3.60
N TRP A 64 -1.94 -20.04 -4.88
CA TRP A 64 -2.68 -20.79 -5.88
C TRP A 64 -2.02 -22.13 -6.17
N LEU A 65 -2.80 -23.18 -6.09
CA LEU A 65 -2.39 -24.54 -6.39
C LEU A 65 -3.01 -24.98 -7.73
N SER A 66 -2.16 -25.36 -8.67
CA SER A 66 -2.60 -25.75 -10.01
C SER A 66 -2.99 -27.24 -10.08
N GLY A 67 -3.74 -27.60 -11.12
CA GLY A 67 -4.19 -28.97 -11.37
C GLY A 67 -3.12 -29.89 -11.97
N LEU A 68 -3.52 -31.11 -12.31
CA LEU A 68 -2.66 -32.12 -12.95
C LEU A 68 -1.97 -31.57 -14.20
N GLU A 69 -0.72 -31.98 -14.42
CA GLU A 69 0.18 -31.60 -15.54
C GLU A 69 0.57 -30.13 -15.60
N CYS A 70 -0.01 -29.26 -14.78
CA CYS A 70 0.32 -27.85 -14.74
C CYS A 70 1.70 -27.58 -14.12
N THR A 71 2.25 -26.40 -14.46
CA THR A 71 3.45 -25.82 -13.85
C THR A 71 3.10 -24.52 -13.12
N ASP A 72 4.10 -23.82 -12.61
CA ASP A 72 3.99 -22.49 -12.05
C ASP A 72 3.45 -21.43 -13.05
N GLU A 73 3.55 -21.69 -14.36
CA GLU A 73 3.19 -20.73 -15.42
C GLU A 73 1.73 -20.81 -15.89
N ASN A 74 1.06 -21.97 -15.76
CA ASN A 74 -0.27 -22.14 -16.35
C ASN A 74 -1.29 -21.09 -15.84
N PHE A 75 -1.34 -20.88 -14.53
CA PHE A 75 -2.22 -19.87 -13.94
C PHE A 75 -1.78 -18.45 -14.32
N ILE A 76 -0.50 -18.16 -14.27
CA ILE A 76 0.08 -16.86 -14.61
C ILE A 76 -0.30 -16.42 -16.01
N GLN A 77 -0.25 -17.35 -16.96
CA GLN A 77 -0.52 -17.02 -18.39
C GLN A 77 -2.00 -17.01 -18.76
N LYS A 78 -2.85 -17.75 -18.02
CA LYS A 78 -4.22 -18.07 -18.49
C LYS A 78 -5.35 -17.57 -17.56
N SER A 79 -5.04 -17.15 -16.34
CA SER A 79 -6.09 -16.87 -15.33
C SER A 79 -6.79 -15.53 -15.50
N GLY A 80 -6.16 -14.52 -16.11
CA GLY A 80 -6.70 -13.15 -16.14
C GLY A 80 -6.77 -12.43 -14.78
N ALA A 81 -6.15 -12.98 -13.73
CA ALA A 81 -6.30 -12.55 -12.33
C ALA A 81 -5.66 -11.19 -12.00
N PHE A 82 -4.69 -10.70 -12.78
CA PHE A 82 -3.76 -9.66 -12.31
C PHE A 82 -4.36 -8.26 -12.24
N ARG A 83 -5.36 -7.93 -13.04
CA ARG A 83 -6.07 -6.64 -12.92
C ARG A 83 -6.69 -6.53 -11.53
N GLU A 84 -7.50 -7.50 -11.17
CA GLU A 84 -8.18 -7.54 -9.87
C GLU A 84 -7.18 -7.63 -8.71
N ALA A 85 -6.14 -8.48 -8.83
CA ALA A 85 -5.09 -8.59 -7.82
C ALA A 85 -4.31 -7.29 -7.62
N SER A 86 -4.07 -6.52 -8.69
CA SER A 86 -3.46 -5.19 -8.63
C SER A 86 -4.32 -4.21 -7.85
N GLU A 87 -5.61 -4.14 -8.17
CA GLU A 87 -6.58 -3.24 -7.53
C GLU A 87 -6.78 -3.58 -6.05
N LEU A 88 -6.75 -4.86 -5.69
CA LEU A 88 -6.88 -5.34 -4.32
C LEU A 88 -5.58 -5.27 -3.51
N GLY A 89 -4.44 -5.01 -4.14
CA GLY A 89 -3.14 -5.06 -3.46
C GLY A 89 -2.76 -6.48 -3.00
N LEU A 90 -3.19 -7.52 -3.70
CA LEU A 90 -3.04 -8.93 -3.35
C LEU A 90 -1.90 -9.58 -4.14
N MET A 91 -0.92 -10.13 -3.44
CA MET A 91 0.10 -11.00 -4.04
C MET A 91 -0.51 -12.35 -4.44
N ILE A 92 -0.12 -12.88 -5.60
CA ILE A 92 -0.48 -14.24 -6.01
C ILE A 92 0.80 -15.06 -6.13
N VAL A 93 0.86 -16.20 -5.45
CA VAL A 93 1.99 -17.13 -5.42
C VAL A 93 1.58 -18.43 -6.07
N VAL A 94 2.27 -18.86 -7.10
CA VAL A 94 2.00 -20.09 -7.86
C VAL A 94 3.28 -20.94 -7.93
N CYS A 95 3.28 -22.10 -7.31
CA CYS A 95 4.39 -23.05 -7.40
C CYS A 95 4.11 -24.16 -8.43
N ASP A 96 5.15 -24.87 -8.82
CA ASP A 96 5.00 -26.10 -9.60
C ASP A 96 4.18 -27.15 -8.82
N THR A 97 3.57 -28.09 -9.52
CA THR A 97 2.64 -29.07 -8.99
C THR A 97 3.30 -30.34 -8.46
N SER A 98 4.60 -30.49 -8.68
CA SER A 98 5.44 -31.59 -8.17
C SER A 98 6.92 -31.21 -8.22
N PRO A 99 7.81 -31.96 -7.56
CA PRO A 99 9.23 -32.00 -7.93
C PRO A 99 9.42 -32.37 -9.40
N ARG A 100 10.51 -31.89 -10.02
CA ARG A 100 10.87 -32.23 -11.40
C ARG A 100 12.36 -32.51 -11.53
N GLY A 101 12.71 -33.33 -12.53
CA GLY A 101 14.11 -33.62 -12.87
C GLY A 101 14.81 -34.60 -11.93
N LEU A 102 14.07 -35.30 -11.07
CA LEU A 102 14.64 -36.29 -10.15
C LEU A 102 14.91 -37.62 -10.78
N ASN A 103 14.21 -37.97 -11.89
CA ASN A 103 14.30 -39.24 -12.62
C ASN A 103 14.07 -40.47 -11.71
N LEU A 104 13.08 -40.36 -10.81
CA LEU A 104 12.71 -41.48 -9.92
C LEU A 104 12.01 -42.57 -10.72
N PRO A 105 12.22 -43.85 -10.36
CA PRO A 105 11.51 -44.97 -10.99
C PRO A 105 9.98 -44.77 -10.86
N GLY A 106 9.27 -44.83 -11.99
CA GLY A 106 7.82 -44.71 -12.06
C GLY A 106 7.25 -43.29 -12.10
N GLU A 107 8.08 -42.23 -11.94
CA GLU A 107 7.57 -40.85 -11.90
C GLU A 107 7.06 -40.31 -13.23
N ASN A 108 7.42 -40.94 -14.35
CA ASN A 108 7.02 -40.57 -15.71
C ASN A 108 6.14 -41.61 -16.41
N ASP A 109 5.67 -42.62 -15.70
CA ASP A 109 4.91 -43.71 -16.28
C ASP A 109 3.48 -43.35 -16.66
N SER A 110 2.96 -42.25 -16.09
CA SER A 110 1.58 -41.82 -16.27
C SER A 110 1.40 -40.32 -16.02
N TRP A 111 0.53 -39.67 -16.80
CA TRP A 111 0.21 -38.24 -16.69
C TRP A 111 -0.47 -37.85 -15.36
N ASP A 112 -1.14 -38.80 -14.68
CA ASP A 112 -1.88 -38.58 -13.45
C ASP A 112 -1.16 -39.09 -12.19
N PHE A 113 0.15 -39.38 -12.30
CA PHE A 113 1.01 -39.80 -11.20
C PHE A 113 2.48 -39.40 -11.46
N GLY A 114 3.22 -38.99 -10.46
CA GLY A 114 4.61 -38.56 -10.61
C GLY A 114 4.74 -37.10 -11.03
N VAL A 115 5.48 -36.83 -12.09
CA VAL A 115 5.75 -35.47 -12.57
C VAL A 115 4.45 -34.76 -12.95
N GLY A 116 4.20 -33.58 -12.35
CA GLY A 116 2.98 -32.82 -12.55
C GLY A 116 1.77 -33.31 -11.75
N ALA A 117 1.94 -34.30 -10.88
CA ALA A 117 0.85 -34.96 -10.17
C ALA A 117 1.18 -35.25 -8.68
N GLY A 118 1.75 -34.28 -7.97
CA GLY A 118 2.21 -34.43 -6.57
C GLY A 118 1.11 -34.47 -5.52
N PHE A 119 -0.15 -34.27 -5.88
CA PHE A 119 -1.35 -34.33 -5.02
C PHE A 119 -1.26 -33.52 -3.71
N TYR A 120 -0.28 -32.63 -3.60
CA TYR A 120 -0.07 -31.76 -2.42
C TYR A 120 -0.08 -32.53 -1.08
N LEU A 121 0.52 -33.71 -1.07
CA LEU A 121 0.72 -34.59 0.09
C LEU A 121 2.23 -34.75 0.38
N ASP A 122 2.55 -35.41 1.49
CA ASP A 122 3.91 -35.89 1.79
C ASP A 122 3.95 -37.40 1.62
N ALA A 123 4.67 -37.87 0.62
CA ALA A 123 4.81 -39.29 0.33
C ALA A 123 5.55 -40.01 1.45
N THR A 124 5.14 -41.25 1.71
CA THR A 124 5.71 -42.15 2.77
C THR A 124 6.39 -43.38 2.16
N VAL A 125 6.14 -43.64 0.89
CA VAL A 125 6.65 -44.82 0.18
C VAL A 125 7.85 -44.49 -0.70
N SER A 126 8.90 -45.31 -0.63
CA SER A 126 10.06 -45.22 -1.52
C SER A 126 9.64 -45.56 -2.97
N PRO A 127 10.21 -44.83 -3.98
CA PRO A 127 11.27 -43.83 -3.88
C PRO A 127 10.77 -42.38 -3.64
N PHE A 128 9.47 -42.16 -3.54
CA PHE A 128 8.86 -40.81 -3.52
C PHE A 128 9.00 -40.09 -2.18
N ASN A 129 9.13 -40.83 -1.07
CA ASN A 129 9.13 -40.29 0.30
C ASN A 129 10.24 -39.28 0.62
N ALA A 130 11.33 -39.28 -0.13
CA ALA A 130 12.43 -38.33 0.05
C ALA A 130 12.16 -36.98 -0.61
N HIS A 131 11.32 -36.94 -1.65
CA HIS A 131 11.19 -35.79 -2.54
C HIS A 131 9.76 -35.30 -2.75
N TYR A 132 8.77 -36.18 -2.80
CA TYR A 132 7.37 -35.81 -3.04
C TYR A 132 6.70 -35.40 -1.73
N ARG A 133 7.09 -34.22 -1.20
CA ARG A 133 6.63 -33.66 0.06
C ARG A 133 5.98 -32.29 -0.13
N MET A 134 5.07 -32.22 -1.12
CA MET A 134 4.43 -30.97 -1.53
C MET A 134 3.57 -30.34 -0.45
N TYR A 135 3.01 -31.13 0.49
CA TYR A 135 2.28 -30.60 1.63
C TYR A 135 3.20 -29.78 2.54
N SER A 136 4.33 -30.34 2.97
CA SER A 136 5.31 -29.63 3.81
C SER A 136 5.91 -28.42 3.07
N TYR A 137 6.16 -28.54 1.78
CA TYR A 137 6.67 -27.44 0.97
C TYR A 137 5.70 -26.24 0.94
N VAL A 138 4.42 -26.47 0.63
CA VAL A 138 3.40 -25.41 0.51
C VAL A 138 3.03 -24.80 1.85
N THR A 139 3.07 -25.60 2.94
CA THR A 139 2.67 -25.10 4.25
C THR A 139 3.75 -24.40 5.04
N ALA A 140 5.04 -24.69 4.78
CA ALA A 140 6.16 -24.18 5.57
C ALA A 140 7.23 -23.46 4.74
N GLU A 141 7.88 -24.16 3.80
CA GLU A 141 9.05 -23.62 3.10
C GLU A 141 8.68 -22.46 2.14
N LEU A 142 7.69 -22.67 1.30
CA LEU A 142 7.25 -21.67 0.31
C LEU A 142 6.75 -20.38 0.98
N PRO A 143 5.91 -20.38 2.01
CA PRO A 143 5.53 -19.16 2.72
C PRO A 143 6.72 -18.43 3.34
N SER A 144 7.63 -19.15 3.99
CA SER A 144 8.83 -18.54 4.59
C SER A 144 9.71 -17.85 3.54
N LEU A 145 9.86 -18.44 2.36
CA LEU A 145 10.58 -17.85 1.24
C LEU A 145 9.89 -16.56 0.73
N MET A 146 8.56 -16.59 0.57
CA MET A 146 7.80 -15.42 0.11
C MET A 146 7.82 -14.27 1.12
N GLU A 147 7.71 -14.58 2.40
CA GLU A 147 7.75 -13.61 3.49
C GLU A 147 9.14 -12.95 3.61
N LYS A 148 10.21 -13.72 3.44
CA LYS A 148 11.58 -13.25 3.57
C LYS A 148 12.07 -12.48 2.34
N GLU A 149 11.79 -12.96 1.13
CA GLU A 149 12.44 -12.49 -0.09
C GLU A 149 11.54 -11.65 -1.01
N LEU A 150 10.20 -11.78 -0.91
CA LEU A 150 9.29 -11.18 -1.89
C LEU A 150 8.18 -10.30 -1.27
N ASN A 151 8.35 -9.83 -0.04
CA ASN A 151 7.41 -8.92 0.63
C ASN A 151 5.98 -9.49 0.80
N ALA A 152 5.83 -10.82 0.99
CA ALA A 152 4.57 -11.35 1.49
C ALA A 152 4.42 -11.01 2.98
N LEU A 153 3.22 -10.59 3.38
CA LEU A 153 2.96 -10.22 4.78
C LEU A 153 2.91 -11.48 5.67
N PRO A 154 3.75 -11.59 6.71
CA PRO A 154 3.81 -12.75 7.57
C PRO A 154 2.45 -13.12 8.18
N GLY A 155 2.06 -14.39 8.04
CA GLY A 155 0.83 -14.92 8.63
C GLY A 155 -0.49 -14.43 8.00
N VAL A 156 -0.47 -13.52 7.03
CA VAL A 156 -1.67 -12.99 6.35
C VAL A 156 -1.77 -13.58 4.95
N ARG A 157 -2.28 -14.82 4.90
CA ARG A 157 -2.37 -15.60 3.67
C ARG A 157 -3.68 -16.37 3.55
N SER A 158 -4.07 -16.64 2.30
CA SER A 158 -5.19 -17.48 1.90
C SER A 158 -4.71 -18.50 0.87
N ILE A 159 -5.54 -19.50 0.59
CA ILE A 159 -5.21 -20.56 -0.34
C ILE A 159 -6.38 -20.85 -1.27
N SER A 160 -6.07 -21.09 -2.55
CA SER A 160 -7.02 -21.50 -3.57
C SER A 160 -6.38 -22.48 -4.55
N GLY A 161 -7.17 -23.12 -5.37
CA GLY A 161 -6.63 -23.99 -6.41
C GLY A 161 -7.70 -24.58 -7.32
N HIS A 162 -7.23 -25.26 -8.36
CA HIS A 162 -8.08 -25.90 -9.35
C HIS A 162 -7.81 -27.40 -9.42
N SER A 163 -8.88 -28.21 -9.53
CA SER A 163 -8.78 -29.65 -9.74
C SER A 163 -7.98 -30.36 -8.63
N MET A 164 -6.85 -31.01 -8.95
CA MET A 164 -5.88 -31.52 -7.97
C MET A 164 -5.40 -30.41 -7.02
N GLY A 165 -5.19 -29.20 -7.51
CA GLY A 165 -4.82 -28.07 -6.67
C GLY A 165 -5.97 -27.60 -5.78
N GLY A 166 -7.21 -27.69 -6.26
CA GLY A 166 -8.41 -27.46 -5.44
C GLY A 166 -8.52 -28.47 -4.28
N HIS A 167 -8.20 -29.72 -4.55
CA HIS A 167 -8.01 -30.74 -3.52
C HIS A 167 -6.96 -30.31 -2.51
N GLY A 168 -5.77 -29.98 -2.99
CA GLY A 168 -4.67 -29.50 -2.13
C GLY A 168 -5.05 -28.31 -1.27
N ALA A 169 -5.72 -27.31 -1.85
CA ALA A 169 -6.17 -26.13 -1.12
C ALA A 169 -7.15 -26.47 0.01
N LEU A 170 -8.17 -27.29 -0.26
CA LEU A 170 -9.14 -27.72 0.74
C LEU A 170 -8.48 -28.51 1.86
N VAL A 171 -7.65 -29.51 1.53
CA VAL A 171 -6.99 -30.38 2.53
C VAL A 171 -6.00 -29.58 3.38
N ILE A 172 -5.15 -28.77 2.77
CA ILE A 172 -4.15 -27.95 3.48
C ILE A 172 -4.85 -26.98 4.43
N ALA A 173 -5.90 -26.31 3.98
CA ALA A 173 -6.65 -25.36 4.82
C ALA A 173 -7.36 -26.05 5.97
N LEU A 174 -8.08 -27.16 5.72
CA LEU A 174 -8.79 -27.90 6.75
C LEU A 174 -7.87 -28.51 7.80
N ARG A 175 -6.64 -28.88 7.44
CA ARG A 175 -5.63 -29.37 8.38
C ARG A 175 -4.95 -28.27 9.17
N ASN A 176 -4.89 -27.05 8.61
CA ASN A 176 -4.17 -25.91 9.19
C ASN A 176 -5.03 -24.64 9.20
N PRO A 177 -6.21 -24.62 9.83
CA PRO A 177 -7.12 -23.47 9.75
C PRO A 177 -6.52 -22.19 10.34
N GLN A 178 -5.56 -22.33 11.25
CA GLN A 178 -4.84 -21.19 11.85
C GLN A 178 -3.89 -20.49 10.85
N LEU A 179 -3.42 -21.19 9.80
CA LEU A 179 -2.46 -20.63 8.84
C LEU A 179 -3.11 -19.79 7.75
N TYR A 180 -4.38 -20.05 7.42
CA TYR A 180 -5.06 -19.43 6.28
C TYR A 180 -6.29 -18.65 6.71
N ALA A 181 -6.46 -17.43 6.18
CA ALA A 181 -7.62 -16.58 6.45
C ALA A 181 -8.90 -17.11 5.79
N SER A 182 -8.76 -17.76 4.64
CA SER A 182 -9.86 -18.32 3.85
C SER A 182 -9.36 -19.35 2.86
N VAL A 183 -10.27 -20.19 2.37
CA VAL A 183 -10.01 -21.18 1.34
C VAL A 183 -11.09 -21.16 0.28
N SER A 184 -10.68 -21.31 -0.98
CA SER A 184 -11.61 -21.52 -2.10
C SER A 184 -11.07 -22.56 -3.08
N ALA A 185 -11.93 -23.07 -3.96
CA ALA A 185 -11.52 -24.03 -4.96
C ALA A 185 -12.35 -23.93 -6.25
N PHE A 186 -11.73 -24.21 -7.38
CA PHE A 186 -12.37 -24.42 -8.67
C PHE A 186 -12.35 -25.93 -9.00
N ALA A 187 -13.52 -26.51 -9.25
CA ALA A 187 -13.68 -27.90 -9.68
C ALA A 187 -12.75 -28.88 -8.93
N PRO A 188 -12.72 -28.89 -7.57
CA PRO A 188 -11.75 -29.67 -6.81
C PRO A 188 -12.01 -31.17 -6.88
N ILE A 189 -10.94 -32.00 -6.80
CA ILE A 189 -11.07 -33.42 -6.46
C ILE A 189 -11.40 -33.47 -4.96
N ALA A 190 -12.69 -33.38 -4.61
CA ALA A 190 -13.11 -33.12 -3.23
C ALA A 190 -13.14 -34.36 -2.34
N HIS A 191 -13.26 -35.57 -2.92
CA HIS A 191 -13.29 -36.84 -2.22
C HIS A 191 -12.32 -37.84 -2.89
N PRO A 192 -10.99 -37.63 -2.80
CA PRO A 192 -10.02 -38.45 -3.53
C PRO A 192 -10.01 -39.93 -3.11
N THR A 193 -10.36 -40.29 -1.88
CA THR A 193 -10.50 -41.71 -1.50
C THR A 193 -11.68 -42.44 -2.17
N ALA A 194 -12.55 -41.71 -2.90
CA ALA A 194 -13.69 -42.23 -3.64
C ALA A 194 -13.58 -42.06 -5.16
N CYS A 195 -12.40 -41.78 -5.68
CA CYS A 195 -12.17 -41.60 -7.13
C CYS A 195 -10.85 -42.25 -7.57
N ALA A 196 -10.77 -42.58 -8.88
CA ALA A 196 -9.64 -43.34 -9.41
C ALA A 196 -8.31 -42.59 -9.33
N TRP A 197 -8.30 -41.28 -9.56
CA TRP A 197 -7.09 -40.47 -9.45
C TRP A 197 -6.52 -40.43 -8.03
N GLY A 198 -7.39 -40.21 -7.05
CA GLY A 198 -6.98 -40.22 -5.64
C GLY A 198 -6.56 -41.59 -5.14
N GLU A 199 -7.27 -42.68 -5.54
CA GLU A 199 -6.87 -44.05 -5.20
C GLU A 199 -5.47 -44.36 -5.72
N LYS A 200 -5.18 -44.02 -6.99
CA LYS A 200 -3.87 -44.24 -7.59
C LYS A 200 -2.78 -43.46 -6.86
N ALA A 201 -3.01 -42.15 -6.60
CA ALA A 201 -2.06 -41.32 -5.89
C ALA A 201 -1.78 -41.81 -4.48
N PHE A 202 -2.82 -42.16 -3.69
CA PHE A 202 -2.66 -42.57 -2.32
C PHE A 202 -1.99 -43.94 -2.18
N ARG A 203 -2.32 -44.89 -3.07
CA ARG A 203 -1.60 -46.16 -3.09
C ARG A 203 -0.12 -46.00 -3.47
N GLY A 204 0.17 -45.15 -4.47
CA GLY A 204 1.53 -44.93 -4.95
C GLY A 204 2.39 -44.12 -3.96
N TYR A 205 1.85 -43.04 -3.39
CA TYR A 205 2.64 -42.18 -2.50
C TYR A 205 2.56 -42.59 -1.03
N LEU A 206 1.43 -43.12 -0.55
CA LEU A 206 1.19 -43.41 0.85
C LEU A 206 1.09 -44.90 1.17
N GLY A 207 1.15 -45.78 0.14
CA GLY A 207 1.09 -47.22 0.28
C GLY A 207 -0.31 -47.80 0.49
N SER A 208 -1.30 -46.98 0.84
CA SER A 208 -2.67 -47.46 1.02
C SER A 208 -3.71 -46.36 0.87
N LEU A 209 -4.93 -46.71 0.52
CA LEU A 209 -6.05 -45.78 0.46
C LEU A 209 -6.44 -45.28 1.87
N GLU A 210 -6.25 -46.12 2.90
CA GLU A 210 -6.55 -45.72 4.28
C GLU A 210 -5.65 -44.59 4.77
N ALA A 211 -4.35 -44.62 4.46
CA ALA A 211 -3.42 -43.52 4.75
C ALA A 211 -3.82 -42.20 4.04
N GLY A 212 -4.53 -42.30 2.92
CA GLY A 212 -5.05 -41.15 2.18
C GLY A 212 -6.16 -40.37 2.89
N ARG A 213 -6.78 -40.92 3.94
CA ARG A 213 -7.83 -40.24 4.73
C ARG A 213 -7.34 -38.92 5.36
N GLU A 214 -6.06 -38.80 5.64
CA GLU A 214 -5.44 -37.60 6.17
C GLU A 214 -5.35 -36.48 5.09
N TYR A 215 -5.48 -36.85 3.81
CA TYR A 215 -5.44 -36.00 2.66
C TYR A 215 -6.75 -36.00 1.87
N ASP A 216 -7.88 -36.19 2.56
CA ASP A 216 -9.21 -36.19 1.95
C ASP A 216 -10.15 -35.24 2.69
N ALA A 217 -10.62 -34.19 1.99
CA ALA A 217 -11.42 -33.13 2.58
C ALA A 217 -12.75 -33.66 3.20
N VAL A 218 -13.39 -34.61 2.54
CA VAL A 218 -14.63 -35.25 3.04
C VAL A 218 -14.33 -36.02 4.32
N LYS A 219 -13.24 -36.78 4.36
CA LYS A 219 -12.85 -37.55 5.55
C LYS A 219 -12.43 -36.64 6.71
N LEU A 220 -11.77 -35.54 6.42
CA LEU A 220 -11.38 -34.55 7.44
C LEU A 220 -12.60 -33.91 8.10
N LEU A 221 -13.62 -33.52 7.32
CA LEU A 221 -14.87 -32.93 7.84
C LEU A 221 -15.67 -33.96 8.68
N ASN A 222 -15.74 -35.21 8.22
CA ASN A 222 -16.51 -36.28 8.92
C ASN A 222 -15.90 -36.73 10.25
N ARG A 223 -14.72 -36.20 10.65
CA ARG A 223 -14.12 -36.48 11.97
C ARG A 223 -14.72 -35.68 13.13
N GLY A 224 -15.81 -34.95 12.91
CA GLY A 224 -16.53 -34.23 13.96
C GLY A 224 -15.82 -32.97 14.45
N ARG A 225 -14.98 -32.34 13.64
CA ARG A 225 -14.46 -31.00 13.93
C ARG A 225 -15.57 -29.96 13.75
N GLU A 226 -15.64 -29.02 14.68
CA GLU A 226 -16.48 -27.84 14.52
C GLU A 226 -16.09 -27.07 13.26
N SER A 227 -17.03 -26.23 12.72
CA SER A 227 -16.76 -25.33 11.60
C SER A 227 -15.48 -24.52 11.82
N VAL A 228 -14.52 -24.65 10.90
CA VAL A 228 -13.19 -24.01 11.03
C VAL A 228 -13.04 -22.76 10.17
N PHE A 229 -13.86 -22.61 9.14
CA PHE A 229 -13.92 -21.41 8.32
C PHE A 229 -15.32 -20.80 8.34
N SER A 230 -15.41 -19.47 8.37
CA SER A 230 -16.69 -18.75 8.30
C SER A 230 -17.47 -19.10 7.03
N ASP A 231 -16.77 -19.46 5.95
CA ASP A 231 -17.33 -19.91 4.68
C ASP A 231 -16.22 -20.59 3.87
N ILE A 232 -16.57 -21.53 2.99
CA ILE A 232 -15.70 -22.11 1.95
C ILE A 232 -16.36 -21.82 0.61
N LEU A 233 -15.64 -21.22 -0.36
CA LEU A 233 -16.17 -20.93 -1.69
C LEU A 233 -15.70 -21.99 -2.69
N VAL A 234 -16.65 -22.61 -3.39
CA VAL A 234 -16.34 -23.56 -4.47
C VAL A 234 -17.15 -23.22 -5.70
N ASP A 235 -16.48 -23.14 -6.83
CA ASP A 235 -17.08 -23.00 -8.15
C ASP A 235 -16.95 -24.30 -8.94
N GLN A 236 -18.03 -24.70 -9.64
CA GLN A 236 -18.11 -25.93 -10.40
C GLN A 236 -18.83 -25.71 -11.72
N GLY A 237 -18.20 -26.08 -12.85
CA GLY A 237 -18.82 -26.06 -14.17
C GLY A 237 -19.75 -27.27 -14.36
N THR A 238 -20.94 -27.06 -14.96
CA THR A 238 -21.91 -28.17 -15.17
C THR A 238 -21.53 -29.05 -16.38
N ALA A 239 -20.76 -28.53 -17.34
CA ALA A 239 -20.25 -29.26 -18.49
C ALA A 239 -18.88 -29.93 -18.24
N ASP A 240 -18.40 -29.94 -17.00
CA ASP A 240 -17.15 -30.56 -16.62
C ASP A 240 -17.23 -32.08 -16.74
N ARG A 241 -16.44 -32.67 -17.65
CA ARG A 241 -16.45 -34.11 -17.91
C ARG A 241 -16.01 -34.98 -16.72
N PHE A 242 -15.32 -34.38 -15.73
CA PHE A 242 -14.82 -35.06 -14.55
C PHE A 242 -15.76 -34.95 -13.35
N LEU A 243 -16.81 -34.13 -13.44
CA LEU A 243 -17.74 -33.82 -12.36
C LEU A 243 -18.25 -35.07 -11.64
N GLN A 244 -18.73 -36.05 -12.40
CA GLN A 244 -19.34 -37.27 -11.87
C GLN A 244 -18.31 -38.33 -11.48
N THR A 245 -17.18 -38.42 -12.17
CA THR A 245 -16.25 -39.54 -12.03
C THR A 245 -15.14 -39.26 -11.04
N GLN A 246 -14.55 -38.04 -11.04
CA GLN A 246 -13.34 -37.72 -10.29
C GLN A 246 -13.56 -36.67 -9.20
N LEU A 247 -14.39 -35.63 -9.42
CA LEU A 247 -14.44 -34.46 -8.55
C LEU A 247 -15.25 -34.71 -7.25
N LYS A 248 -16.34 -35.48 -7.34
CA LYS A 248 -17.14 -35.89 -6.17
C LYS A 248 -17.62 -34.72 -5.29
N ILE A 249 -18.03 -33.61 -5.90
CA ILE A 249 -18.35 -32.37 -5.16
C ILE A 249 -19.60 -32.51 -4.29
N GLU A 250 -20.56 -33.37 -4.65
CA GLU A 250 -21.78 -33.58 -3.85
C GLU A 250 -21.41 -34.27 -2.50
N ASP A 251 -20.43 -35.18 -2.49
CA ASP A 251 -19.93 -35.78 -1.24
C ASP A 251 -19.36 -34.73 -0.29
N PHE A 252 -18.64 -33.73 -0.85
CA PHE A 252 -18.08 -32.62 -0.08
C PHE A 252 -19.18 -31.71 0.48
N LYS A 253 -20.19 -31.40 -0.32
CA LYS A 253 -21.36 -30.62 0.11
C LYS A 253 -22.08 -31.31 1.30
N ILE A 254 -22.29 -32.61 1.19
CA ILE A 254 -22.91 -33.43 2.28
C ILE A 254 -22.01 -33.39 3.54
N ALA A 255 -20.70 -33.58 3.38
CA ALA A 255 -19.76 -33.52 4.49
C ALA A 255 -19.72 -32.18 5.20
N CYS A 256 -19.73 -31.07 4.42
CA CYS A 256 -19.83 -29.70 4.96
C CYS A 256 -21.12 -29.51 5.78
N ALA A 257 -22.26 -29.96 5.25
CA ALA A 257 -23.54 -29.86 5.94
C ALA A 257 -23.54 -30.64 7.27
N ASN A 258 -23.01 -31.89 7.26
CA ASN A 258 -22.92 -32.72 8.45
C ASN A 258 -21.97 -32.14 9.51
N ALA A 259 -20.89 -31.47 9.09
CA ALA A 259 -19.91 -30.85 9.99
C ALA A 259 -20.33 -29.43 10.43
N GLY A 260 -21.45 -28.90 9.96
CA GLY A 260 -21.85 -27.52 10.19
C GLY A 260 -20.92 -26.48 9.54
N GLN A 261 -20.06 -26.91 8.59
CA GLN A 261 -19.18 -26.03 7.86
C GLN A 261 -19.96 -25.32 6.75
N LYS A 262 -20.02 -23.98 6.82
CA LYS A 262 -20.66 -23.20 5.76
C LYS A 262 -19.91 -23.37 4.43
N LEU A 263 -20.66 -23.65 3.36
CA LEU A 263 -20.17 -23.83 2.00
C LEU A 263 -20.99 -22.95 1.04
N THR A 264 -20.31 -22.07 0.32
CA THR A 264 -20.85 -21.38 -0.85
C THR A 264 -20.42 -22.18 -2.09
N LEU A 265 -21.30 -23.07 -2.56
CA LEU A 265 -21.09 -23.87 -3.78
C LEU A 265 -21.89 -23.24 -4.92
N ARG A 266 -21.19 -22.82 -5.99
CA ARG A 266 -21.79 -22.20 -7.18
C ARG A 266 -21.62 -23.13 -8.38
N PHE A 267 -22.72 -23.46 -9.04
CA PHE A 267 -22.69 -24.17 -10.32
C PHE A 267 -22.82 -23.19 -11.47
N HIS A 268 -21.97 -23.33 -12.47
CA HIS A 268 -21.92 -22.48 -13.65
C HIS A 268 -22.29 -23.25 -14.89
N GLU A 269 -23.43 -22.91 -15.48
CA GLU A 269 -24.02 -23.63 -16.61
C GLU A 269 -23.12 -23.55 -17.84
N GLY A 270 -22.85 -24.71 -18.47
CA GLY A 270 -22.08 -24.83 -19.71
C GLY A 270 -20.57 -24.68 -19.57
N TYR A 271 -20.05 -24.35 -18.38
CA TYR A 271 -18.60 -24.27 -18.19
C TYR A 271 -17.96 -25.66 -18.00
N ASP A 272 -16.81 -25.85 -18.58
CA ASP A 272 -15.99 -27.07 -18.55
C ASP A 272 -14.93 -27.03 -17.43
N HIS A 273 -13.93 -27.93 -17.51
CA HIS A 273 -12.80 -28.03 -16.57
C HIS A 273 -11.62 -27.09 -16.90
N GLY A 274 -11.77 -26.19 -17.87
CA GLY A 274 -10.65 -25.45 -18.47
C GLY A 274 -10.40 -24.09 -17.83
N TYR A 275 -9.37 -23.41 -18.34
CA TYR A 275 -9.00 -22.07 -17.88
C TYR A 275 -9.99 -20.97 -18.26
N ASN A 276 -10.87 -21.18 -19.26
CA ASN A 276 -11.95 -20.23 -19.56
C ASN A 276 -12.94 -20.11 -18.37
N PHE A 277 -13.20 -21.22 -17.69
CA PHE A 277 -13.96 -21.25 -16.46
C PHE A 277 -13.27 -20.43 -15.36
N ILE A 278 -11.98 -20.74 -15.09
CA ILE A 278 -11.20 -20.03 -14.05
C ILE A 278 -11.14 -18.54 -14.35
N SER A 279 -10.77 -18.15 -15.59
CA SER A 279 -10.59 -16.73 -15.95
C SER A 279 -11.87 -15.91 -15.87
N THR A 280 -13.03 -16.55 -16.02
CA THR A 280 -14.33 -15.87 -15.87
C THR A 280 -14.63 -15.52 -14.42
N PHE A 281 -14.30 -16.40 -13.46
CA PHE A 281 -14.75 -16.26 -12.08
C PHE A 281 -13.63 -15.97 -11.07
N ILE A 282 -12.37 -15.93 -11.50
CA ILE A 282 -11.25 -15.72 -10.58
C ILE A 282 -11.34 -14.38 -9.83
N GLY A 283 -11.87 -13.33 -10.47
CA GLY A 283 -12.06 -12.03 -9.83
C GLY A 283 -12.95 -12.11 -8.57
N ASP A 284 -14.00 -12.92 -8.60
CA ASP A 284 -14.87 -13.15 -7.45
C ASP A 284 -14.12 -13.84 -6.31
N HIS A 285 -13.28 -14.83 -6.64
CA HIS A 285 -12.45 -15.52 -5.65
C HIS A 285 -11.42 -14.57 -5.02
N LEU A 286 -10.79 -13.69 -5.81
CA LEU A 286 -9.84 -12.71 -5.25
C LEU A 286 -10.53 -11.75 -4.28
N LYS A 287 -11.73 -11.25 -4.62
CA LYS A 287 -12.55 -10.41 -3.71
C LYS A 287 -12.97 -11.17 -2.45
N TYR A 288 -13.40 -12.43 -2.62
CA TYR A 288 -13.71 -13.31 -1.51
C TYR A 288 -12.53 -13.44 -0.55
N HIS A 289 -11.34 -13.77 -1.05
CA HIS A 289 -10.15 -13.91 -0.22
C HIS A 289 -9.76 -12.59 0.45
N MET A 290 -9.80 -11.47 -0.28
CA MET A 290 -9.40 -10.18 0.27
C MET A 290 -10.30 -9.74 1.42
N ARG A 291 -11.58 -10.06 1.42
CA ARG A 291 -12.49 -9.80 2.55
C ARG A 291 -12.01 -10.46 3.85
N TYR A 292 -11.56 -11.71 3.79
CA TYR A 292 -11.06 -12.43 4.98
C TYR A 292 -9.62 -12.05 5.34
N LEU A 293 -8.78 -11.78 4.35
CA LEU A 293 -7.43 -11.29 4.57
C LEU A 293 -7.45 -9.91 5.24
N SER A 294 -8.35 -9.02 4.84
CA SER A 294 -8.53 -7.71 5.48
C SER A 294 -9.02 -7.85 6.93
N ALA A 295 -9.92 -8.79 7.21
CA ALA A 295 -10.35 -9.07 8.58
C ALA A 295 -9.19 -9.62 9.43
N ARG A 296 -8.36 -10.50 8.86
CA ARG A 296 -7.17 -11.05 9.53
C ARG A 296 -6.07 -10.00 9.70
N LEU A 297 -5.91 -9.07 8.74
CA LEU A 297 -5.08 -7.88 8.91
C LEU A 297 -5.51 -7.07 10.14
N GLY A 298 -6.81 -6.80 10.29
CA GLY A 298 -7.36 -6.16 11.49
C GLY A 298 -7.09 -6.96 12.77
N GLN A 299 -7.20 -8.30 12.72
CA GLN A 299 -6.90 -9.19 13.86
C GLN A 299 -5.39 -9.35 14.09
N SER A 300 -4.57 -9.42 13.05
CA SER A 300 -3.11 -9.50 13.18
C SER A 300 -2.54 -8.22 13.78
N LEU A 301 -3.13 -7.08 13.46
CA LEU A 301 -2.83 -5.80 14.11
C LEU A 301 -3.32 -5.75 15.57
N THR A 302 -4.29 -6.62 15.95
CA THR A 302 -4.78 -6.74 17.32
C THR A 302 -4.17 -7.91 18.10
N THR A 303 -3.67 -8.98 17.42
CA THR A 303 -3.13 -10.21 18.03
C THR A 303 -1.62 -10.40 17.85
N ASN A 304 -0.99 -9.65 16.96
CA ASN A 304 0.40 -9.29 17.01
C ASN A 304 0.46 -7.79 17.34
N PRO A 305 0.27 -7.41 18.59
CA PRO A 305 0.99 -6.28 19.06
C PRO A 305 2.44 -6.80 18.95
N LEU A 306 3.17 -6.44 17.89
CA LEU A 306 4.59 -6.22 18.09
C LEU A 306 4.63 -5.48 19.40
N ALA A 307 5.07 -6.14 20.44
CA ALA A 307 4.95 -5.79 21.83
C ALA A 307 4.84 -4.26 22.03
N MET A 308 3.65 -3.69 21.77
CA MET A 308 3.23 -2.48 22.42
C MET A 308 3.06 -2.96 23.85
N SER A 309 4.21 -3.02 24.51
CA SER A 309 4.24 -3.46 25.89
C SER A 309 3.25 -2.55 26.59
N SER A 310 2.32 -3.14 27.33
CA SER A 310 1.48 -2.42 28.29
C SER A 310 2.34 -1.58 29.27
N THR A 311 3.65 -1.63 29.12
CA THR A 311 4.68 -0.89 29.86
C THR A 311 4.95 0.52 29.32
N SER A 312 4.53 0.91 28.11
CA SER A 312 4.78 2.25 27.54
C SER A 312 3.68 3.27 27.83
N ILE A 313 2.46 2.82 28.14
CA ILE A 313 1.33 3.71 28.48
C ILE A 313 1.70 4.55 29.71
N GLY A 314 1.64 5.88 29.55
CA GLY A 314 2.01 6.82 30.61
C GLY A 314 3.51 6.99 30.87
N LYS A 315 4.39 6.35 30.07
CA LYS A 315 5.85 6.48 30.17
C LYS A 315 6.44 7.14 28.92
N ALA A 316 7.63 7.74 29.06
CA ALA A 316 8.41 8.18 27.92
C ALA A 316 8.90 6.98 27.10
N ILE A 317 8.97 7.15 25.79
CA ILE A 317 9.53 6.17 24.83
C ILE A 317 10.87 6.74 24.33
N GLU A 318 11.92 5.95 24.38
CA GLU A 318 13.16 6.24 23.67
C GLU A 318 13.06 5.70 22.25
N CYS A 319 13.33 6.55 21.26
CA CYS A 319 13.28 6.17 19.86
C CYS A 319 14.23 7.03 19.02
N LYS A 320 14.47 6.62 17.76
CA LYS A 320 15.24 7.41 16.81
C LYS A 320 14.42 8.55 16.22
N ALA A 321 15.09 9.69 16.01
CA ALA A 321 14.53 10.82 15.27
C ALA A 321 15.61 11.52 14.45
N ALA A 322 15.22 12.10 13.32
CA ALA A 322 16.08 12.96 12.53
C ALA A 322 15.94 14.42 13.02
N VAL A 323 16.91 14.87 13.80
CA VAL A 323 16.90 16.16 14.49
C VAL A 323 17.63 17.20 13.64
N ALA A 324 16.98 18.32 13.36
CA ALA A 324 17.59 19.55 12.84
C ALA A 324 18.14 20.36 14.02
N TRP A 325 19.44 20.38 14.21
CA TRP A 325 20.09 21.13 15.31
C TRP A 325 20.21 22.62 15.01
N GLY A 326 20.32 22.97 13.75
CA GLY A 326 20.40 24.34 13.28
C GLY A 326 20.05 24.46 11.80
N PRO A 327 19.90 25.69 11.30
CA PRO A 327 19.60 25.92 9.88
C PRO A 327 20.81 25.57 9.00
N ASN A 328 20.54 25.03 7.82
CA ASN A 328 21.53 24.61 6.82
C ASN A 328 22.51 23.51 7.30
N GLU A 329 22.16 22.78 8.36
CA GLU A 329 22.91 21.61 8.80
C GLU A 329 22.18 20.32 8.34
N PRO A 330 22.93 19.25 8.01
CA PRO A 330 22.33 17.93 7.81
C PRO A 330 21.58 17.47 9.06
N LEU A 331 20.46 16.77 8.88
CA LEU A 331 19.73 16.16 9.98
C LEU A 331 20.61 15.13 10.68
N LYS A 332 20.66 15.16 12.02
CA LYS A 332 21.34 14.16 12.82
C LYS A 332 20.35 13.14 13.36
N ILE A 333 20.68 11.86 13.20
CA ILE A 333 19.90 10.79 13.78
C ILE A 333 20.27 10.64 15.24
N GLU A 334 19.32 10.92 16.11
CA GLU A 334 19.51 10.96 17.57
C GLU A 334 18.51 10.00 18.24
N ASN A 335 18.91 9.49 19.41
CA ASN A 335 17.97 8.87 20.33
C ASN A 335 17.28 9.97 21.13
N VAL A 336 15.98 10.08 20.97
CA VAL A 336 15.15 11.07 21.65
C VAL A 336 14.19 10.40 22.63
N GLN A 337 13.84 11.11 23.69
CA GLN A 337 12.75 10.72 24.59
C GLN A 337 11.46 11.38 24.15
N VAL A 338 10.43 10.59 23.89
CA VAL A 338 9.08 11.04 23.53
C VAL A 338 8.17 10.87 24.74
N ALA A 339 7.77 11.97 25.36
CA ALA A 339 6.92 11.96 26.54
C ALA A 339 5.54 11.32 26.25
N PRO A 340 4.82 10.79 27.26
CA PRO A 340 3.46 10.33 27.09
C PRO A 340 2.54 11.48 26.69
N PRO A 341 1.43 11.20 25.97
CA PRO A 341 0.46 12.21 25.59
C PRO A 341 -0.28 12.73 26.84
N LYS A 342 -0.45 14.05 26.92
CA LYS A 342 -1.26 14.71 27.94
C LYS A 342 -2.72 14.82 27.50
N MET A 343 -3.54 15.53 28.29
CA MET A 343 -4.96 15.76 28.00
C MET A 343 -5.15 16.35 26.58
N GLY A 344 -6.00 15.71 25.78
CA GLY A 344 -6.30 16.11 24.40
C GLY A 344 -5.16 15.85 23.40
N GLU A 345 -4.20 14.97 23.72
CA GLU A 345 -3.07 14.62 22.87
C GLU A 345 -3.07 13.13 22.48
N VAL A 346 -2.43 12.82 21.37
CA VAL A 346 -2.31 11.47 20.82
C VAL A 346 -0.85 11.20 20.51
N ARG A 347 -0.28 10.10 21.05
CA ARG A 347 1.04 9.63 20.64
C ARG A 347 0.87 8.60 19.52
N ILE A 348 1.66 8.78 18.46
CA ILE A 348 1.57 8.02 17.23
C ILE A 348 2.91 7.36 16.97
N ARG A 349 2.89 6.05 16.64
CA ARG A 349 4.02 5.39 15.97
C ARG A 349 3.93 5.74 14.49
N VAL A 350 4.94 6.43 13.98
CA VAL A 350 5.05 6.80 12.57
C VAL A 350 5.55 5.60 11.78
N ILE A 351 4.81 5.22 10.74
CA ILE A 351 5.16 4.09 9.87
C ILE A 351 5.79 4.57 8.58
N ALA A 352 5.29 5.68 8.04
CA ALA A 352 5.79 6.27 6.81
C ALA A 352 5.75 7.80 6.90
N ASN A 353 6.81 8.44 6.45
CA ASN A 353 6.92 9.89 6.37
C ASN A 353 7.39 10.30 4.98
N ALA A 354 6.60 11.12 4.28
CA ALA A 354 7.01 11.72 3.01
C ALA A 354 7.73 13.07 3.27
N LEU A 355 8.77 13.35 2.48
CA LEU A 355 9.46 14.62 2.56
C LEU A 355 8.79 15.67 1.69
N CYS A 356 8.67 16.88 2.19
CA CYS A 356 8.09 18.04 1.52
C CYS A 356 9.12 19.16 1.38
N HIS A 357 8.95 20.01 0.37
CA HIS A 357 9.76 21.23 0.23
C HIS A 357 9.60 22.19 1.41
N THR A 358 8.48 22.16 2.13
CA THR A 358 8.27 22.94 3.35
C THR A 358 9.24 22.54 4.46
N ASP A 359 9.59 21.24 4.58
CA ASP A 359 10.62 20.78 5.52
C ASP A 359 12.00 21.36 5.16
N LEU A 360 12.34 21.37 3.85
CA LEU A 360 13.60 21.92 3.36
C LEU A 360 13.65 23.45 3.48
N TYR A 361 12.50 24.12 3.28
CA TYR A 361 12.37 25.56 3.48
C TYR A 361 12.69 25.96 4.91
N THR A 362 12.15 25.24 5.90
CA THR A 362 12.49 25.46 7.31
C THR A 362 13.93 25.10 7.59
N LEU A 363 14.43 23.94 7.12
CA LEU A 363 15.83 23.53 7.30
C LEU A 363 16.82 24.53 6.71
N SER A 364 16.46 25.24 5.63
CA SER A 364 17.30 26.29 5.04
C SER A 364 17.37 27.59 5.87
N GLY A 365 16.61 27.69 6.96
CA GLY A 365 16.54 28.88 7.80
C GLY A 365 15.73 30.05 7.18
N GLN A 366 15.02 29.82 6.09
CA GLN A 366 14.20 30.87 5.42
C GLN A 366 12.80 30.98 6.03
N ASP A 367 12.37 30.01 6.85
CA ASP A 367 11.09 30.01 7.51
C ASP A 367 11.13 30.92 8.75
N PRO A 368 10.34 32.00 8.81
CA PRO A 368 10.34 32.93 9.96
C PRO A 368 9.76 32.29 11.24
N GLU A 369 9.05 31.18 11.13
CA GLU A 369 8.52 30.39 12.26
C GLU A 369 9.42 29.19 12.58
N GLY A 370 10.49 29.00 11.85
CA GLY A 370 11.45 27.92 12.08
C GLY A 370 12.18 28.09 13.43
N VAL A 371 12.04 27.10 14.30
CA VAL A 371 12.74 27.04 15.60
C VAL A 371 13.65 25.84 15.65
N PHE A 372 14.82 25.98 16.30
CA PHE A 372 15.82 24.91 16.39
C PHE A 372 16.31 24.78 17.86
N PRO A 373 16.69 23.56 18.30
CA PRO A 373 16.63 22.30 17.57
C PRO A 373 15.21 21.76 17.43
N ALA A 374 14.89 21.14 16.30
CA ALA A 374 13.54 20.64 16.02
C ALA A 374 13.55 19.27 15.32
N ILE A 375 12.46 18.53 15.47
CA ILE A 375 12.16 17.38 14.61
C ILE A 375 11.18 17.87 13.54
N LEU A 376 11.62 17.83 12.27
CA LEU A 376 10.82 18.22 11.12
C LEU A 376 9.80 17.14 10.71
N GLY A 377 9.15 17.31 9.55
CA GLY A 377 8.19 16.37 8.98
C GLY A 377 6.74 16.67 9.35
N HIS A 378 5.86 16.59 8.33
CA HIS A 378 4.41 16.84 8.46
C HIS A 378 3.55 16.05 7.48
N GLU A 379 4.15 15.18 6.66
CA GLU A 379 3.45 14.28 5.73
C GLU A 379 3.65 12.83 6.21
N ALA A 380 2.85 12.34 7.14
CA ALA A 380 3.03 10.98 7.65
C ALA A 380 1.75 10.18 7.73
N GLY A 381 1.92 8.86 7.73
CA GLY A 381 0.93 7.89 8.13
C GLY A 381 1.44 7.08 9.32
N GLY A 382 0.61 6.89 10.33
CA GLY A 382 1.00 6.19 11.54
C GLY A 382 -0.14 5.47 12.24
N VAL A 383 0.19 4.82 13.34
CA VAL A 383 -0.73 4.08 14.20
C VAL A 383 -0.76 4.70 15.59
N VAL A 384 -1.93 4.92 16.14
CA VAL A 384 -2.09 5.45 17.50
C VAL A 384 -1.50 4.45 18.50
N GLU A 385 -0.48 4.89 19.25
CA GLU A 385 0.17 4.08 20.29
C GLU A 385 -0.52 4.30 21.64
N SER A 386 -0.76 5.56 22.02
CA SER A 386 -1.50 5.90 23.25
C SER A 386 -2.25 7.21 23.07
N VAL A 387 -3.26 7.40 23.91
CA VAL A 387 -4.10 8.60 23.94
C VAL A 387 -4.09 9.23 25.32
N GLY A 388 -4.07 10.55 25.37
CA GLY A 388 -4.22 11.32 26.60
C GLY A 388 -5.65 11.38 27.09
N GLU A 389 -5.84 11.90 28.30
CA GLU A 389 -7.15 12.11 28.88
C GLU A 389 -8.01 13.02 27.98
N GLY A 390 -9.32 12.72 27.87
CA GLY A 390 -10.28 13.49 27.10
C GLY A 390 -10.28 13.25 25.59
N VAL A 391 -9.36 12.44 25.04
CA VAL A 391 -9.35 12.05 23.62
C VAL A 391 -10.50 11.08 23.35
N THR A 392 -11.32 11.42 22.35
CA THR A 392 -12.52 10.64 21.99
C THR A 392 -12.60 10.24 20.51
N SER A 393 -11.87 10.93 19.63
CA SER A 393 -11.97 10.73 18.18
C SER A 393 -11.15 9.57 17.64
N VAL A 394 -10.15 9.11 18.40
CA VAL A 394 -9.25 8.00 18.04
C VAL A 394 -8.98 7.13 19.28
N LYS A 395 -8.56 5.90 19.02
CA LYS A 395 -8.14 4.93 20.04
C LYS A 395 -6.84 4.22 19.60
N VAL A 396 -6.19 3.56 20.54
CA VAL A 396 -4.99 2.74 20.28
C VAL A 396 -5.27 1.75 19.14
N GLY A 397 -4.34 1.67 18.20
CA GLY A 397 -4.42 0.84 17.00
C GLY A 397 -5.11 1.51 15.80
N ASP A 398 -5.74 2.66 15.95
CA ASP A 398 -6.31 3.39 14.79
C ASP A 398 -5.19 3.89 13.86
N HIS A 399 -5.41 3.76 12.55
CA HIS A 399 -4.57 4.40 11.54
C HIS A 399 -4.91 5.87 11.40
N VAL A 400 -3.90 6.71 11.35
CA VAL A 400 -4.06 8.16 11.36
C VAL A 400 -3.07 8.88 10.46
N ILE A 401 -3.45 10.08 10.03
CA ILE A 401 -2.59 11.05 9.38
C ILE A 401 -2.50 12.30 10.27
N PRO A 402 -1.31 12.71 10.72
CA PRO A 402 -1.09 14.01 11.33
C PRO A 402 -1.44 15.14 10.35
N ALA A 403 -2.12 16.17 10.82
CA ALA A 403 -2.53 17.29 10.00
C ALA A 403 -2.02 18.61 10.61
N TYR A 404 -1.17 19.30 9.87
CA TYR A 404 -0.63 20.59 10.31
C TYR A 404 -1.66 21.74 10.33
N THR A 405 -2.80 21.55 9.67
CA THR A 405 -3.97 22.42 9.78
C THR A 405 -4.97 21.79 10.76
N PRO A 406 -5.03 22.24 12.04
CA PRO A 406 -5.93 21.66 13.02
C PRO A 406 -7.40 21.91 12.69
N GLN A 407 -8.28 21.04 13.18
CA GLN A 407 -9.74 21.20 13.08
C GLN A 407 -10.38 20.81 14.41
N CYS A 408 -10.75 21.79 15.23
CA CYS A 408 -11.32 21.53 16.56
C CYS A 408 -12.78 21.01 16.51
N CYS A 409 -13.50 21.26 15.44
CA CYS A 409 -14.91 20.91 15.24
C CYS A 409 -15.88 21.52 16.26
N GLU A 410 -15.43 22.45 17.11
CA GLU A 410 -16.28 23.10 18.09
C GLU A 410 -17.32 24.01 17.41
N LEU A 411 -18.55 23.97 17.87
CA LEU A 411 -19.66 24.83 17.35
C LEU A 411 -19.39 26.32 17.53
N SER A 412 -18.62 26.70 18.54
CA SER A 412 -18.21 28.08 18.81
C SER A 412 -17.06 28.57 17.92
N CYS A 413 -16.35 27.67 17.23
CA CYS A 413 -15.22 28.05 16.40
C CYS A 413 -15.68 28.56 15.04
N VAL A 414 -15.67 29.89 14.88
CA VAL A 414 -16.06 30.53 13.60
C VAL A 414 -15.24 30.07 12.40
N PHE A 415 -13.99 29.65 12.59
CA PHE A 415 -13.15 29.10 11.52
C PHE A 415 -13.57 27.69 11.11
N CYS A 416 -13.88 26.81 12.09
CA CYS A 416 -14.35 25.46 11.79
C CYS A 416 -15.76 25.46 11.21
N GLN A 417 -16.63 26.37 11.63
CA GLN A 417 -18.01 26.47 11.13
C GLN A 417 -18.09 27.17 9.76
N SER A 418 -17.13 28.04 9.41
CA SER A 418 -17.14 28.75 8.14
C SER A 418 -16.65 27.85 6.98
N PRO A 419 -17.34 27.78 5.84
CA PRO A 419 -16.83 27.10 4.65
C PRO A 419 -15.72 27.88 3.93
N LYS A 420 -15.42 29.12 4.36
CA LYS A 420 -14.48 30.03 3.70
C LYS A 420 -13.03 29.83 4.11
N THR A 421 -12.74 29.09 5.17
CA THR A 421 -11.40 28.89 5.70
C THR A 421 -11.25 27.53 6.38
N ASN A 422 -10.05 27.00 6.39
CA ASN A 422 -9.63 25.79 7.09
C ASN A 422 -8.61 26.07 8.22
N LEU A 423 -8.30 27.34 8.48
CA LEU A 423 -7.22 27.75 9.38
C LEU A 423 -7.75 27.93 10.81
N CYS A 424 -8.11 26.81 11.47
CA CYS A 424 -8.54 26.82 12.87
C CYS A 424 -7.42 27.36 13.79
N PRO A 425 -7.65 28.42 14.58
CA PRO A 425 -6.60 29.07 15.36
C PRO A 425 -6.38 28.41 16.75
N LYS A 426 -7.13 27.36 17.10
CA LYS A 426 -7.23 26.84 18.48
C LYS A 426 -5.86 26.56 19.15
N ILE A 427 -4.88 26.05 18.38
CA ILE A 427 -3.53 25.74 18.87
C ILE A 427 -2.44 26.56 18.17
N ARG A 428 -2.82 27.53 17.32
CA ARG A 428 -1.86 28.25 16.47
C ARG A 428 -0.82 29.04 17.26
N SER A 429 -1.17 29.58 18.39
CA SER A 429 -0.30 30.39 19.24
C SER A 429 0.90 29.63 19.84
N THR A 430 0.76 28.30 20.03
CA THR A 430 1.84 27.42 20.52
C THR A 430 2.48 26.66 19.37
N GLN A 431 1.69 26.22 18.37
CA GLN A 431 2.16 25.53 17.19
C GLN A 431 3.25 26.29 16.42
N GLY A 432 3.07 27.61 16.21
CA GLY A 432 4.06 28.48 15.56
C GLY A 432 5.33 28.72 16.40
N LYS A 433 5.35 28.29 17.66
CA LYS A 433 6.53 28.34 18.55
C LYS A 433 7.18 26.97 18.74
N GLY A 434 6.74 25.97 17.98
CA GLY A 434 7.26 24.61 18.12
C GLY A 434 6.84 23.91 19.42
N LEU A 435 5.69 24.25 19.98
CA LEU A 435 5.22 23.74 21.26
C LEU A 435 3.82 23.14 21.15
N MET A 436 3.52 22.23 22.06
CA MET A 436 2.20 21.64 22.24
C MET A 436 1.21 22.68 22.85
N PRO A 437 -0.10 22.42 22.86
CA PRO A 437 -1.11 23.38 23.36
C PRO A 437 -0.86 23.90 24.77
N ASP A 438 -0.20 23.12 25.62
CA ASP A 438 0.17 23.49 27.00
C ASP A 438 1.45 24.35 27.10
N GLY A 439 2.06 24.71 25.98
CA GLY A 439 3.28 25.51 25.94
C GLY A 439 4.57 24.75 26.25
N THR A 440 4.55 23.40 26.25
CA THR A 440 5.73 22.55 26.46
C THR A 440 5.98 21.63 25.25
N SER A 441 7.20 21.09 25.13
CA SER A 441 7.51 20.06 24.13
C SER A 441 7.27 18.66 24.70
N ARG A 442 7.11 17.68 23.80
CA ARG A 442 7.10 16.25 24.13
C ARG A 442 8.41 15.56 23.78
N PHE A 443 9.38 16.27 23.23
CA PHE A 443 10.67 15.72 22.85
C PHE A 443 11.81 16.26 23.68
N THR A 444 12.72 15.37 24.11
CA THR A 444 14.00 15.74 24.69
C THR A 444 15.12 14.85 24.11
N CYS A 445 16.30 15.42 23.93
CA CYS A 445 17.52 14.73 23.53
C CYS A 445 18.67 15.14 24.45
N ASN A 446 19.26 14.18 25.16
CA ASN A 446 20.35 14.43 26.10
C ASN A 446 20.03 15.57 27.11
N GLY A 447 18.77 15.60 27.60
CA GLY A 447 18.29 16.61 28.53
C GLY A 447 17.94 17.98 27.92
N LYS A 448 18.16 18.17 26.62
CA LYS A 448 17.76 19.39 25.89
C LYS A 448 16.38 19.23 25.31
N THR A 449 15.57 20.28 25.36
CA THR A 449 14.26 20.35 24.70
C THR A 449 14.47 20.37 23.18
N ILE A 450 13.72 19.52 22.44
CA ILE A 450 13.62 19.53 20.99
C ILE A 450 12.23 20.05 20.64
N PHE A 451 12.13 21.04 19.75
CA PHE A 451 10.88 21.67 19.39
C PHE A 451 10.08 20.83 18.40
N HIS A 452 8.77 21.01 18.41
CA HIS A 452 7.87 20.47 17.42
C HIS A 452 7.94 21.29 16.13
N PHE A 453 7.66 20.63 15.00
CA PHE A 453 7.49 21.28 13.72
C PHE A 453 6.03 21.14 13.26
N MET A 454 5.38 22.27 13.01
CA MET A 454 3.98 22.35 12.53
C MET A 454 2.97 21.55 13.39
N GLY A 455 3.31 21.24 14.66
CA GLY A 455 2.49 20.40 15.53
C GLY A 455 2.43 18.92 15.11
N CYS A 456 3.34 18.47 14.24
CA CYS A 456 3.38 17.12 13.66
C CYS A 456 4.67 16.37 14.00
N SER A 457 5.85 16.92 13.64
CA SER A 457 7.20 16.34 13.91
C SER A 457 7.32 14.87 13.52
N THR A 458 7.10 14.57 12.26
CA THR A 458 6.95 13.17 11.81
C THR A 458 8.25 12.51 11.36
N MET A 459 9.38 13.23 11.34
CA MET A 459 10.71 12.63 11.14
C MET A 459 11.25 12.00 12.44
N SER A 460 10.41 11.22 13.11
CA SER A 460 10.67 10.48 14.33
C SER A 460 9.87 9.18 14.31
N GLU A 461 10.37 8.11 14.93
CA GLU A 461 9.62 6.84 15.02
C GLU A 461 8.33 6.98 15.83
N TYR A 462 8.31 7.90 16.80
CA TYR A 462 7.11 8.28 17.55
C TYR A 462 6.97 9.80 17.60
N THR A 463 5.73 10.27 17.54
CA THR A 463 5.41 11.69 17.72
C THR A 463 4.16 11.85 18.58
N VAL A 464 4.01 13.03 19.20
CA VAL A 464 2.81 13.43 19.93
C VAL A 464 2.19 14.62 19.24
N ILE A 465 0.89 14.54 18.96
CA ILE A 465 0.13 15.61 18.31
C ILE A 465 -1.13 15.95 19.13
N ALA A 466 -1.69 17.12 18.91
CA ALA A 466 -3.01 17.44 19.47
C ALA A 466 -4.09 16.60 18.77
N GLU A 467 -5.11 16.12 19.49
CA GLU A 467 -6.24 15.37 18.91
C GLU A 467 -6.89 16.09 17.72
N ILE A 468 -6.99 17.43 17.80
CA ILE A 468 -7.57 18.24 16.72
C ILE A 468 -6.69 18.32 15.46
N SER A 469 -5.48 17.80 15.52
CA SER A 469 -4.54 17.62 14.40
C SER A 469 -4.42 16.15 13.96
N CYS A 470 -5.31 15.26 14.44
CA CYS A 470 -5.28 13.83 14.17
C CYS A 470 -6.46 13.44 13.28
N ALA A 471 -6.19 13.03 12.05
CA ALA A 471 -7.21 12.54 11.12
C ALA A 471 -7.21 11.00 11.11
N LYS A 472 -8.28 10.37 11.62
CA LYS A 472 -8.47 8.92 11.55
C LYS A 472 -8.79 8.50 10.12
N ILE A 473 -8.15 7.45 9.64
CA ILE A 473 -8.31 6.92 8.28
C ILE A 473 -8.65 5.43 8.28
N ASP A 474 -9.14 4.97 7.14
CA ASP A 474 -9.39 3.54 6.90
C ASP A 474 -8.06 2.76 6.89
N GLN A 475 -8.01 1.67 7.65
CA GLN A 475 -6.80 0.84 7.80
C GLN A 475 -6.41 0.09 6.52
N ARG A 476 -7.30 -0.01 5.54
CA ARG A 476 -7.05 -0.69 4.26
C ARG A 476 -6.06 0.05 3.35
N ILE A 477 -5.89 1.36 3.53
CA ILE A 477 -4.91 2.10 2.74
C ILE A 477 -3.49 1.87 3.29
N PRO A 478 -2.49 1.54 2.44
CA PRO A 478 -1.09 1.51 2.88
C PRO A 478 -0.64 2.87 3.39
N LEU A 479 -0.05 2.92 4.59
CA LEU A 479 0.37 4.18 5.22
C LEU A 479 1.42 4.95 4.41
N ALA A 480 2.25 4.24 3.63
CA ALA A 480 3.20 4.83 2.70
C ALA A 480 2.56 5.60 1.53
N LYS A 481 1.28 5.34 1.22
CA LYS A 481 0.47 6.13 0.29
C LYS A 481 -0.35 7.19 1.02
N ALA A 482 -0.93 6.79 2.14
CA ALA A 482 -1.79 7.67 2.94
C ALA A 482 -1.06 8.92 3.41
N CYS A 483 0.25 8.83 3.74
CA CYS A 483 1.07 9.95 4.19
C CYS A 483 1.04 11.14 3.22
N LEU A 484 0.92 10.90 1.91
CA LEU A 484 0.85 11.94 0.87
C LEU A 484 -0.36 12.87 1.02
N LEU A 485 -1.41 12.38 1.69
CA LEU A 485 -2.64 13.15 1.95
C LEU A 485 -2.49 14.10 3.16
N GLY A 486 -1.36 14.05 3.86
CA GLY A 486 -1.04 14.95 4.96
C GLY A 486 -0.74 16.39 4.52
N CYS A 487 -0.26 16.59 3.29
CA CYS A 487 0.07 17.92 2.77
C CYS A 487 -0.03 18.04 1.24
N GLY A 488 1.02 17.65 0.50
CA GLY A 488 1.23 18.08 -0.89
C GLY A 488 0.13 17.69 -1.86
N VAL A 489 -0.28 16.41 -1.87
CA VAL A 489 -1.32 15.94 -2.80
C VAL A 489 -2.66 16.58 -2.45
N SER A 490 -3.06 16.58 -1.18
CA SER A 490 -4.30 17.24 -0.73
C SER A 490 -4.33 18.71 -1.07
N THR A 491 -3.18 19.41 -0.94
CA THR A 491 -3.06 20.84 -1.29
C THR A 491 -3.40 21.07 -2.76
N GLY A 492 -2.82 20.30 -3.68
CA GLY A 492 -3.11 20.42 -5.11
C GLY A 492 -4.56 20.10 -5.47
N LEU A 493 -5.10 19.00 -4.91
CA LEU A 493 -6.50 18.62 -5.13
C LEU A 493 -7.46 19.72 -4.66
N GLY A 494 -7.24 20.24 -3.47
CA GLY A 494 -8.12 21.25 -2.88
C GLY A 494 -7.99 22.62 -3.51
N ALA A 495 -6.81 22.97 -4.06
CA ALA A 495 -6.65 24.19 -4.85
C ALA A 495 -7.66 24.23 -6.00
N VAL A 496 -7.84 23.10 -6.68
CA VAL A 496 -8.79 22.95 -7.80
C VAL A 496 -10.24 22.86 -7.29
N TRP A 497 -10.53 21.95 -6.36
CA TRP A 497 -11.92 21.61 -6.02
C TRP A 497 -12.56 22.56 -5.01
N ASN A 498 -11.79 23.08 -4.03
CA ASN A 498 -12.33 23.93 -2.96
C ASN A 498 -12.06 25.40 -3.19
N THR A 499 -10.81 25.75 -3.52
CA THR A 499 -10.36 27.13 -3.59
C THR A 499 -10.81 27.81 -4.89
N CYS A 500 -10.46 27.22 -6.04
CA CYS A 500 -10.83 27.78 -7.35
C CYS A 500 -12.16 27.26 -7.87
N LYS A 501 -12.58 26.03 -7.46
CA LYS A 501 -13.81 25.37 -7.93
C LYS A 501 -13.83 25.31 -9.46
N VAL A 502 -12.79 24.70 -10.02
CA VAL A 502 -12.61 24.60 -11.48
C VAL A 502 -13.83 23.94 -12.12
N GLU A 503 -14.39 24.60 -13.12
CA GLU A 503 -15.59 24.16 -13.82
C GLU A 503 -15.24 23.21 -14.98
N ALA A 504 -16.16 22.32 -15.33
CA ALA A 504 -16.02 21.45 -16.49
C ALA A 504 -15.94 22.28 -17.78
N GLY A 505 -15.10 21.87 -18.71
CA GLY A 505 -14.85 22.59 -19.96
C GLY A 505 -13.79 23.69 -19.87
N SER A 506 -13.33 24.05 -18.67
CA SER A 506 -12.34 25.13 -18.43
C SER A 506 -10.97 24.81 -19.03
N THR A 507 -10.20 25.87 -19.26
CA THR A 507 -8.76 25.83 -19.56
C THR A 507 -7.94 26.11 -18.30
N VAL A 508 -6.92 25.28 -18.03
CA VAL A 508 -6.15 25.32 -16.79
C VAL A 508 -4.65 25.42 -17.09
N GLY A 509 -3.92 26.28 -16.40
CA GLY A 509 -2.45 26.35 -16.44
C GLY A 509 -1.84 25.99 -15.10
N VAL A 510 -0.85 25.08 -15.11
CA VAL A 510 -0.14 24.62 -13.92
C VAL A 510 1.34 24.94 -14.04
N PHE A 511 1.80 25.88 -13.24
CA PHE A 511 3.19 26.36 -13.22
C PHE A 511 3.96 25.58 -12.12
N GLY A 512 4.85 24.69 -12.57
CA GLY A 512 5.57 23.74 -11.73
C GLY A 512 4.87 22.38 -11.64
N LEU A 513 5.50 21.35 -12.19
CA LEU A 513 5.01 19.97 -12.23
C LEU A 513 5.70 19.09 -11.16
N GLY A 514 5.84 19.62 -9.93
CA GLY A 514 6.14 18.84 -8.74
C GLY A 514 4.90 18.08 -8.25
N ALA A 515 4.98 17.41 -7.11
CA ALA A 515 3.85 16.63 -6.61
C ALA A 515 2.57 17.46 -6.41
N VAL A 516 2.68 18.70 -5.95
CA VAL A 516 1.53 19.60 -5.79
C VAL A 516 0.94 19.96 -7.16
N GLY A 517 1.78 20.35 -8.13
CA GLY A 517 1.30 20.71 -9.48
C GLY A 517 0.70 19.52 -10.23
N LEU A 518 1.28 18.32 -10.08
CA LEU A 518 0.69 17.10 -10.64
C LEU A 518 -0.65 16.75 -10.00
N ALA A 519 -0.83 17.03 -8.69
CA ALA A 519 -2.13 16.88 -8.03
C ALA A 519 -3.15 17.90 -8.55
N VAL A 520 -2.72 19.12 -8.90
CA VAL A 520 -3.57 20.11 -9.60
C VAL A 520 -3.96 19.58 -10.98
N VAL A 521 -3.03 19.04 -11.77
CA VAL A 521 -3.32 18.43 -13.09
C VAL A 521 -4.35 17.33 -12.96
N GLN A 522 -4.14 16.37 -12.04
CA GLN A 522 -5.05 15.26 -11.78
C GLN A 522 -6.45 15.75 -11.37
N ALA A 523 -6.50 16.71 -10.45
CA ALA A 523 -7.76 17.29 -9.97
C ALA A 523 -8.52 18.06 -11.06
N ALA A 524 -7.81 18.81 -11.91
CA ALA A 524 -8.38 19.53 -13.04
C ALA A 524 -8.97 18.56 -14.08
N LYS A 525 -8.27 17.45 -14.35
CA LYS A 525 -8.79 16.37 -15.21
C LYS A 525 -10.07 15.76 -14.65
N ILE A 526 -10.08 15.44 -13.35
CA ILE A 526 -11.27 14.89 -12.67
C ILE A 526 -12.43 15.91 -12.66
N ALA A 527 -12.13 17.21 -12.54
CA ALA A 527 -13.13 18.27 -12.62
C ALA A 527 -13.68 18.50 -14.05
N GLY A 528 -13.10 17.85 -15.07
CA GLY A 528 -13.58 17.95 -16.45
C GLY A 528 -12.99 19.12 -17.23
N ALA A 529 -11.82 19.64 -16.85
CA ALA A 529 -11.11 20.66 -17.64
C ALA A 529 -10.86 20.16 -19.07
N SER A 530 -11.07 21.02 -20.06
CA SER A 530 -10.95 20.69 -21.49
C SER A 530 -9.52 20.70 -21.99
N ARG A 531 -8.70 21.65 -21.47
CA ARG A 531 -7.25 21.76 -21.75
C ARG A 531 -6.50 22.05 -20.47
N ILE A 532 -5.36 21.40 -20.29
CA ILE A 532 -4.51 21.55 -19.11
C ILE A 532 -3.07 21.75 -19.58
N PHE A 533 -2.56 22.95 -19.39
CA PHE A 533 -1.20 23.34 -19.73
C PHE A 533 -0.26 23.03 -18.57
N GLY A 534 0.72 22.17 -18.79
CA GLY A 534 1.79 21.87 -17.85
C GLY A 534 3.03 22.70 -18.17
N ILE A 535 3.47 23.56 -17.24
CA ILE A 535 4.62 24.44 -17.40
C ILE A 535 5.72 24.03 -16.41
N ASP A 536 6.86 23.53 -16.90
CA ASP A 536 8.03 23.16 -16.08
C ASP A 536 9.32 23.23 -16.89
N THR A 537 10.43 23.54 -16.27
CA THR A 537 11.77 23.55 -16.89
C THR A 537 12.32 22.14 -17.10
N ASN A 538 11.80 21.13 -16.37
CA ASN A 538 12.22 19.74 -16.48
C ASN A 538 11.20 18.93 -17.31
N GLU A 539 11.51 18.73 -18.60
CA GLU A 539 10.66 18.01 -19.55
C GLU A 539 10.43 16.53 -19.18
N LYS A 540 11.27 15.93 -18.34
CA LYS A 540 11.05 14.56 -17.87
C LYS A 540 9.73 14.39 -17.10
N LYS A 541 9.18 15.49 -16.57
CA LYS A 541 7.90 15.51 -15.86
C LYS A 541 6.69 15.56 -16.81
N PHE A 542 6.88 15.85 -18.09
CA PHE A 542 5.77 16.00 -19.04
C PHE A 542 5.03 14.68 -19.27
N ALA A 543 5.76 13.56 -19.37
CA ALA A 543 5.13 12.25 -19.57
C ALA A 543 4.19 11.86 -18.42
N ILE A 544 4.59 12.11 -17.18
CA ILE A 544 3.72 11.83 -16.02
C ILE A 544 2.55 12.82 -15.95
N ALA A 545 2.78 14.11 -16.26
CA ALA A 545 1.71 15.09 -16.31
C ALA A 545 0.68 14.75 -17.39
N GLN A 546 1.12 14.25 -18.55
CA GLN A 546 0.24 13.75 -19.62
C GLN A 546 -0.61 12.56 -19.14
N SER A 547 -0.02 11.59 -18.45
CA SER A 547 -0.76 10.45 -17.92
C SER A 547 -1.82 10.84 -16.89
N LEU A 548 -1.64 11.98 -16.22
CA LEU A 548 -2.59 12.55 -15.27
C LEU A 548 -3.61 13.50 -15.90
N GLY A 549 -3.46 13.81 -17.20
CA GLY A 549 -4.45 14.55 -17.97
C GLY A 549 -3.99 15.91 -18.52
N ALA A 550 -2.72 16.28 -18.38
CA ALA A 550 -2.19 17.46 -19.07
C ALA A 550 -2.22 17.25 -20.59
N THR A 551 -2.62 18.29 -21.32
CA THR A 551 -2.81 18.25 -22.78
C THR A 551 -1.74 19.01 -23.54
N ASP A 552 -1.20 20.06 -22.94
CA ASP A 552 -0.26 21.00 -23.54
C ASP A 552 0.96 21.19 -22.63
N PHE A 553 2.14 21.37 -23.20
CA PHE A 553 3.38 21.48 -22.43
C PHE A 553 4.21 22.67 -22.87
N ILE A 554 4.73 23.43 -21.91
CA ILE A 554 5.60 24.58 -22.16
C ILE A 554 6.83 24.48 -21.26
N ASN A 555 8.02 24.47 -21.88
CA ASN A 555 9.28 24.61 -21.17
C ASN A 555 9.75 26.06 -21.25
N PRO A 556 9.77 26.81 -20.13
CA PRO A 556 10.24 28.19 -20.08
C PRO A 556 11.66 28.36 -20.62
N SER A 557 12.55 27.38 -20.38
CA SER A 557 13.96 27.46 -20.80
C SER A 557 14.15 27.43 -22.33
N THR A 558 13.18 26.89 -23.08
CA THR A 558 13.26 26.74 -24.54
C THR A 558 12.39 27.73 -25.31
N CYS A 559 11.55 28.52 -24.62
CA CYS A 559 10.62 29.41 -25.28
C CYS A 559 10.86 30.91 -25.02
N GLY A 560 11.98 31.29 -24.41
CA GLY A 560 12.27 32.69 -24.12
C GLY A 560 11.85 33.16 -22.72
N GLY A 561 11.82 32.25 -21.77
CA GLY A 561 11.48 32.53 -20.37
C GLY A 561 10.02 32.89 -20.14
N ASN A 562 9.75 33.73 -19.15
CA ASN A 562 8.40 34.12 -18.76
C ASN A 562 7.59 34.78 -19.88
N ASN A 563 8.23 35.62 -20.69
CA ASN A 563 7.56 36.29 -21.83
C ASN A 563 7.13 35.25 -22.88
N GLY A 564 7.99 34.29 -23.22
CA GLY A 564 7.66 33.28 -24.19
C GLY A 564 6.57 32.29 -23.67
N VAL A 565 6.50 32.05 -22.36
CA VAL A 565 5.38 31.27 -21.75
C VAL A 565 4.07 32.04 -21.93
N TYR A 566 4.07 33.35 -21.62
CA TYR A 566 2.91 34.23 -21.80
C TYR A 566 2.44 34.19 -23.26
N ASP A 567 3.35 34.47 -24.21
CA ASP A 567 3.03 34.55 -25.64
C ASP A 567 2.40 33.22 -26.13
N LYS A 568 2.98 32.07 -25.80
CA LYS A 568 2.45 30.75 -26.18
C LYS A 568 1.06 30.51 -25.62
N ILE A 569 0.81 30.89 -24.37
CA ILE A 569 -0.52 30.70 -23.73
C ILE A 569 -1.55 31.60 -24.41
N ILE A 570 -1.20 32.87 -24.67
CA ILE A 570 -2.12 33.82 -25.34
C ILE A 570 -2.38 33.41 -26.80
N GLU A 571 -1.36 32.96 -27.53
CA GLU A 571 -1.52 32.40 -28.87
C GLU A 571 -2.50 31.19 -28.88
N ALA A 572 -2.37 30.29 -27.88
CA ALA A 572 -3.18 29.10 -27.81
C ALA A 572 -4.63 29.32 -27.29
N THR A 573 -4.90 30.44 -26.60
CA THR A 573 -6.15 30.72 -25.90
C THR A 573 -6.81 32.06 -26.27
N THR A 574 -6.12 32.94 -26.99
CA THR A 574 -6.50 34.30 -27.38
C THR A 574 -6.58 35.28 -26.19
N TRP A 575 -7.24 34.90 -25.08
CA TRP A 575 -7.52 35.81 -23.95
C TRP A 575 -6.92 35.36 -22.62
N GLY A 576 -6.23 34.23 -22.58
CA GLY A 576 -5.69 33.57 -21.37
C GLY A 576 -6.53 32.39 -20.88
N LEU A 577 -6.08 31.81 -19.78
CA LEU A 577 -6.64 30.58 -19.17
C LEU A 577 -7.71 30.93 -18.14
N ASP A 578 -8.75 30.12 -18.02
CA ASP A 578 -9.79 30.30 -17.01
C ASP A 578 -9.22 30.20 -15.59
N TYR A 579 -8.29 29.26 -15.38
CA TYR A 579 -7.62 29.06 -14.10
C TYR A 579 -6.13 28.87 -14.28
N THR A 580 -5.34 29.47 -13.38
CA THR A 580 -3.90 29.23 -13.30
C THR A 580 -3.47 28.93 -11.87
N PHE A 581 -2.51 27.99 -11.71
CA PHE A 581 -2.01 27.54 -10.41
C PHE A 581 -0.49 27.68 -10.38
N GLU A 582 0.01 28.50 -9.46
CA GLU A 582 1.44 28.62 -9.22
C GLU A 582 1.83 27.66 -8.10
N CYS A 583 2.69 26.65 -8.44
CA CYS A 583 3.07 25.54 -7.55
C CYS A 583 4.60 25.47 -7.35
N ILE A 584 5.33 26.58 -7.52
CA ILE A 584 6.79 26.68 -7.41
C ILE A 584 7.19 27.47 -6.15
N GLY A 585 6.52 28.61 -5.90
CA GLY A 585 6.87 29.56 -4.86
C GLY A 585 7.75 30.72 -5.36
N SER A 586 7.70 31.05 -6.68
CA SER A 586 8.41 32.21 -7.26
C SER A 586 7.45 33.38 -7.45
N VAL A 587 7.77 34.52 -6.85
CA VAL A 587 6.95 35.75 -6.97
C VAL A 587 6.82 36.23 -8.41
N GLU A 588 7.87 36.03 -9.23
CA GLU A 588 7.87 36.31 -10.66
C GLU A 588 6.90 35.41 -11.42
N VAL A 589 6.85 34.10 -11.07
CA VAL A 589 5.93 33.12 -11.67
C VAL A 589 4.51 33.34 -11.15
N MET A 590 4.31 33.74 -9.90
CA MET A 590 2.99 34.11 -9.36
C MET A 590 2.37 35.25 -10.19
N ARG A 591 3.17 36.25 -10.53
CA ARG A 591 2.75 37.36 -11.41
C ARG A 591 2.46 36.86 -12.84
N LEU A 592 3.36 36.06 -13.42
CA LEU A 592 3.17 35.45 -14.73
C LEU A 592 1.86 34.62 -14.79
N ALA A 593 1.61 33.80 -13.79
CA ALA A 593 0.39 33.00 -13.71
C ALA A 593 -0.87 33.88 -13.72
N LEU A 594 -0.87 34.99 -12.98
CA LEU A 594 -1.97 35.96 -13.03
C LEU A 594 -2.12 36.60 -14.42
N GLU A 595 -1.02 37.00 -15.06
CA GLU A 595 -1.04 37.62 -16.36
C GLU A 595 -1.48 36.67 -17.47
N CYS A 596 -1.19 35.34 -17.33
CA CYS A 596 -1.67 34.28 -18.20
C CYS A 596 -3.15 33.89 -17.99
N ALA A 597 -3.78 34.33 -16.88
CA ALA A 597 -5.18 34.11 -16.64
C ALA A 597 -6.07 34.94 -17.54
N HIS A 598 -7.28 34.46 -17.87
CA HIS A 598 -8.21 35.12 -18.79
C HIS A 598 -8.51 36.56 -18.38
N ARG A 599 -8.40 37.47 -19.34
CA ARG A 599 -8.46 38.93 -19.12
C ARG A 599 -9.76 39.37 -18.42
N GLY A 600 -10.89 38.72 -18.67
CA GLY A 600 -12.19 39.16 -18.18
C GLY A 600 -12.62 38.50 -16.86
N TRP A 601 -12.18 37.22 -16.59
CA TRP A 601 -12.67 36.47 -15.43
C TRP A 601 -11.64 35.49 -14.86
N GLY A 602 -10.45 35.40 -15.41
CA GLY A 602 -9.47 34.38 -15.02
C GLY A 602 -9.11 34.42 -13.54
N CYS A 603 -8.96 33.25 -12.94
CA CYS A 603 -8.60 33.07 -11.54
C CYS A 603 -7.21 32.46 -11.42
N SER A 604 -6.28 33.18 -10.79
CA SER A 604 -4.94 32.70 -10.47
C SER A 604 -4.81 32.34 -9.01
N CYS A 605 -4.35 31.12 -8.72
CA CYS A 605 -4.17 30.61 -7.37
C CYS A 605 -2.69 30.47 -7.02
N VAL A 606 -2.27 31.13 -5.95
CA VAL A 606 -0.95 30.96 -5.33
C VAL A 606 -1.01 29.75 -4.41
N VAL A 607 -0.23 28.72 -4.73
CA VAL A 607 -0.11 27.46 -3.97
C VAL A 607 1.30 27.28 -3.43
N GLY A 608 2.31 27.69 -4.21
CA GLY A 608 3.72 27.65 -3.83
C GLY A 608 4.04 28.64 -2.71
N VAL A 609 5.00 28.29 -1.85
CA VAL A 609 5.45 29.12 -0.72
C VAL A 609 6.70 29.90 -1.14
N ALA A 610 6.60 31.22 -1.19
CA ALA A 610 7.74 32.11 -1.45
C ALA A 610 8.57 32.33 -0.18
N GLY A 611 9.85 32.68 -0.36
CA GLY A 611 10.73 33.03 0.76
C GLY A 611 10.21 34.21 1.58
N SER A 612 10.51 34.20 2.88
CA SER A 612 10.08 35.24 3.82
C SER A 612 10.49 36.64 3.35
N GLY A 613 9.58 37.59 3.54
CA GLY A 613 9.80 39.01 3.16
C GLY A 613 9.72 39.33 1.67
N LYS A 614 9.46 38.33 0.81
CA LYS A 614 9.19 38.57 -0.61
C LYS A 614 7.76 39.03 -0.82
N GLU A 615 7.60 40.01 -1.69
CA GLU A 615 6.31 40.60 -2.06
C GLU A 615 5.93 40.24 -3.47
N ILE A 616 4.64 40.01 -3.70
CA ILE A 616 4.07 39.88 -5.04
C ILE A 616 3.59 41.24 -5.53
N SER A 617 3.85 41.57 -6.81
CA SER A 617 3.43 42.84 -7.40
C SER A 617 2.73 42.61 -8.73
N THR A 618 1.71 43.40 -9.00
CA THR A 618 1.04 43.43 -10.31
C THR A 618 0.55 44.82 -10.66
N ARG A 619 0.26 45.03 -11.93
CA ARG A 619 -0.37 46.28 -12.39
C ARG A 619 -1.83 46.28 -11.96
N PRO A 620 -2.37 47.32 -11.31
CA PRO A 620 -3.76 47.36 -10.84
C PRO A 620 -4.78 47.04 -11.94
N PHE A 621 -4.48 47.41 -13.20
CA PHE A 621 -5.36 47.14 -14.33
C PHE A 621 -5.60 45.64 -14.59
N GLN A 622 -4.70 44.76 -14.17
CA GLN A 622 -4.89 43.33 -14.26
C GLN A 622 -6.10 42.85 -13.41
N LEU A 623 -6.30 43.49 -12.27
CA LEU A 623 -7.43 43.16 -11.35
C LEU A 623 -8.70 43.93 -11.74
N VAL A 624 -8.59 45.19 -12.13
CA VAL A 624 -9.73 46.02 -12.54
C VAL A 624 -10.48 45.41 -13.73
N THR A 625 -9.79 44.71 -14.62
CA THR A 625 -10.39 44.06 -15.80
C THR A 625 -11.07 42.73 -15.48
N GLY A 626 -11.03 42.22 -14.23
CA GLY A 626 -11.80 41.07 -13.80
C GLY A 626 -10.99 39.83 -13.37
N ARG A 627 -9.65 39.88 -13.48
CA ARG A 627 -8.82 38.79 -12.94
C ARG A 627 -8.94 38.73 -11.42
N THR A 628 -8.91 37.51 -10.89
CA THR A 628 -8.91 37.24 -9.46
C THR A 628 -7.60 36.60 -9.05
N TRP A 629 -6.97 37.12 -7.99
CA TRP A 629 -5.82 36.49 -7.35
C TRP A 629 -6.25 35.88 -6.03
N LYS A 630 -6.01 34.58 -5.85
CA LYS A 630 -6.34 33.83 -4.63
C LYS A 630 -5.11 33.11 -4.09
N GLY A 631 -5.15 32.73 -2.81
CA GLY A 631 -4.20 31.83 -2.19
C GLY A 631 -4.92 30.65 -1.56
N THR A 632 -4.19 29.58 -1.28
CA THR A 632 -4.71 28.41 -0.60
C THR A 632 -3.68 27.81 0.36
N ALA A 633 -4.11 27.43 1.54
CA ALA A 633 -3.34 26.63 2.49
C ALA A 633 -4.02 25.27 2.60
N PHE A 634 -3.25 24.17 2.44
CA PHE A 634 -3.78 22.81 2.47
C PHE A 634 -5.00 22.60 1.53
N GLY A 635 -5.04 23.31 0.41
CA GLY A 635 -6.17 23.23 -0.52
C GLY A 635 -7.54 23.63 0.05
N GLY A 636 -7.57 24.40 1.14
CA GLY A 636 -8.82 24.77 1.81
C GLY A 636 -9.54 23.65 2.51
N TRP A 637 -8.92 22.46 2.71
CA TRP A 637 -9.55 21.31 3.36
C TRP A 637 -9.71 21.48 4.87
N LYS A 638 -10.87 21.10 5.38
CA LYS A 638 -11.10 20.78 6.79
C LYS A 638 -10.45 19.41 7.06
N SER A 639 -9.26 19.40 7.65
CA SER A 639 -8.36 18.23 7.63
C SER A 639 -8.98 16.94 8.16
N ARG A 640 -9.58 16.97 9.35
CA ARG A 640 -10.14 15.77 9.99
C ARG A 640 -11.36 15.19 9.27
N GLU A 641 -12.11 16.02 8.55
CA GLU A 641 -13.26 15.59 7.75
C GLU A 641 -12.86 15.20 6.32
N ALA A 642 -11.89 15.86 5.74
CA ALA A 642 -11.54 15.72 4.34
C ALA A 642 -10.58 14.56 4.09
N ILE A 643 -9.54 14.39 4.92
CA ILE A 643 -8.53 13.34 4.75
C ILE A 643 -9.17 11.95 4.67
N PRO A 644 -10.09 11.54 5.56
CA PRO A 644 -10.76 10.25 5.44
C PRO A 644 -11.53 10.07 4.12
N LYS A 645 -12.17 11.13 3.61
CA LYS A 645 -12.90 11.10 2.33
C LYS A 645 -11.95 10.97 1.13
N LEU A 646 -10.76 11.58 1.20
CA LEU A 646 -9.73 11.41 0.16
C LEU A 646 -9.17 9.99 0.18
N VAL A 647 -8.97 9.40 1.36
CA VAL A 647 -8.62 7.99 1.52
C VAL A 647 -9.68 7.09 0.91
N GLU A 648 -10.96 7.33 1.18
CA GLU A 648 -12.07 6.59 0.60
C GLU A 648 -12.07 6.68 -0.94
N LYS A 649 -11.85 7.86 -1.51
CA LYS A 649 -11.71 8.04 -2.97
C LYS A 649 -10.55 7.23 -3.55
N ASN A 650 -9.43 7.15 -2.84
CA ASN A 650 -8.31 6.30 -3.26
C ASN A 650 -8.69 4.81 -3.22
N LEU A 651 -9.29 4.34 -2.14
CA LEU A 651 -9.72 2.95 -1.98
C LEU A 651 -10.76 2.52 -3.03
N ASN A 652 -11.58 3.46 -3.50
CA ASN A 652 -12.57 3.25 -4.56
C ASN A 652 -12.00 3.47 -5.98
N GLY A 653 -10.68 3.63 -6.15
CA GLY A 653 -10.04 3.81 -7.45
C GLY A 653 -10.27 5.18 -8.11
N GLN A 654 -10.98 6.10 -7.45
CA GLN A 654 -11.31 7.44 -7.99
C GLN A 654 -10.14 8.44 -7.87
N LEU A 655 -9.18 8.15 -7.03
CA LEU A 655 -8.01 9.00 -6.76
C LEU A 655 -6.73 8.15 -6.66
N PRO A 656 -6.10 7.72 -7.76
CA PRO A 656 -4.83 7.00 -7.74
C PRO A 656 -3.72 7.85 -7.13
N LEU A 657 -2.90 7.27 -6.24
CA LEU A 657 -1.78 7.94 -5.55
C LEU A 657 -0.41 7.33 -5.89
N ASP A 658 -0.37 6.18 -6.54
CA ASP A 658 0.85 5.38 -6.75
C ASP A 658 1.96 6.13 -7.49
N HIS A 659 1.60 6.98 -8.43
CA HIS A 659 2.52 7.70 -9.28
C HIS A 659 3.30 8.84 -8.57
N TYR A 660 2.85 9.27 -7.39
CA TYR A 660 3.56 10.31 -6.63
C TYR A 660 4.80 9.78 -5.91
N VAL A 661 4.78 8.53 -5.46
CA VAL A 661 5.91 7.93 -4.73
C VAL A 661 6.96 7.43 -5.71
N THR A 662 8.00 8.22 -5.93
CA THR A 662 9.09 7.87 -6.84
C THR A 662 10.27 7.21 -6.14
N HIS A 663 10.45 7.49 -4.84
CA HIS A 663 11.53 6.95 -4.02
C HIS A 663 10.97 6.42 -2.70
N VAL A 664 11.29 5.18 -2.37
CA VAL A 664 11.00 4.57 -1.07
C VAL A 664 12.34 4.28 -0.41
N ILE A 665 12.50 4.75 0.81
CA ILE A 665 13.75 4.68 1.57
C ILE A 665 13.45 4.01 2.89
N ASN A 666 14.16 2.92 3.19
CA ASN A 666 13.92 2.13 4.40
C ASN A 666 14.82 2.61 5.53
N GLY A 667 14.23 2.84 6.69
CA GLY A 667 14.87 3.26 7.92
C GLY A 667 15.04 4.78 8.05
N ILE A 668 14.71 5.31 9.22
CA ILE A 668 14.84 6.73 9.56
C ILE A 668 16.29 7.21 9.44
N ASP A 669 17.26 6.32 9.63
CA ASP A 669 18.70 6.59 9.47
C ASP A 669 19.08 7.10 8.06
N GLN A 670 18.22 6.89 7.09
CA GLN A 670 18.43 7.28 5.69
C GLN A 670 17.70 8.59 5.29
N THR A 671 17.16 9.34 6.25
CA THR A 671 16.38 10.56 5.96
C THR A 671 17.16 11.59 5.12
N ASN A 672 18.47 11.74 5.35
CA ASN A 672 19.28 12.64 4.52
C ASN A 672 19.36 12.20 3.04
N LYS A 673 19.33 10.90 2.74
CA LYS A 673 19.27 10.42 1.35
C LYS A 673 17.93 10.79 0.68
N ALA A 674 16.86 10.85 1.45
CA ALA A 674 15.58 11.32 0.93
C ALA A 674 15.64 12.83 0.59
N ILE A 675 16.36 13.63 1.37
CA ILE A 675 16.64 15.04 1.07
C ILE A 675 17.48 15.17 -0.21
N GLU A 676 18.53 14.39 -0.37
CA GLU A 676 19.37 14.34 -1.58
C GLU A 676 18.54 13.98 -2.82
N ALA A 677 17.67 12.96 -2.69
CA ALA A 677 16.77 12.58 -3.78
C ALA A 677 15.87 13.74 -4.23
N MET A 678 15.34 14.55 -3.30
CA MET A 678 14.53 15.73 -3.63
C MET A 678 15.33 16.79 -4.37
N HIS A 679 16.58 17.03 -4.02
CA HIS A 679 17.47 17.97 -4.71
C HIS A 679 17.86 17.51 -6.13
N SER A 680 17.79 16.22 -6.45
CA SER A 680 18.13 15.69 -7.77
C SER A 680 17.20 16.14 -8.91
N GLY A 681 16.05 16.71 -8.59
CA GLY A 681 15.02 17.14 -9.57
C GLY A 681 14.22 15.99 -10.21
N ASN A 682 14.55 14.73 -9.91
CA ASN A 682 13.85 13.53 -10.43
C ASN A 682 12.89 12.91 -9.40
N CYS A 683 12.81 13.48 -8.20
CA CYS A 683 11.95 13.01 -7.13
C CYS A 683 10.63 13.80 -7.09
N LEU A 684 9.49 13.13 -7.13
CA LEU A 684 8.19 13.73 -6.84
C LEU A 684 7.92 13.68 -5.33
N ARG A 685 7.99 12.48 -4.75
CA ARG A 685 7.99 12.26 -3.31
C ARG A 685 8.97 11.15 -2.95
N ALA A 686 9.81 11.41 -1.95
CA ALA A 686 10.58 10.43 -1.23
C ALA A 686 9.83 10.07 0.05
N VAL A 687 9.52 8.81 0.25
CA VAL A 687 8.86 8.28 1.44
C VAL A 687 9.86 7.47 2.24
N VAL A 688 10.11 7.88 3.48
CA VAL A 688 10.92 7.14 4.44
C VAL A 688 9.98 6.20 5.20
N LEU A 689 10.25 4.91 5.11
CA LEU A 689 9.58 3.88 5.91
C LEU A 689 10.36 3.70 7.20
N HIS A 690 9.68 3.85 8.32
CA HIS A 690 10.30 3.57 9.61
C HIS A 690 10.28 2.06 9.86
N SER A 691 11.40 1.52 10.37
CA SER A 691 11.49 0.08 10.66
C SER A 691 10.51 -0.31 11.76
N ASP A 692 10.03 -1.55 11.70
CA ASP A 692 9.23 -2.17 12.76
C ASP A 692 10.01 -2.33 14.07
#